data_89534a0a4c4639dea06cdd73c70a9ceb
#
_entry.id   89534a0a4c4639dea06cdd73c70a9ceb
#
_cell.length_a   1.000
_cell.length_b   1.000
_cell.length_c   1.000
_cell.angle_alpha   90.00
_cell.angle_beta   90.00
_cell.angle_gamma   90.00
#
_symmetry.space_group_name_H-M   'P 1'
#
loop_
_entity.id
_entity.type
_entity.pdbx_description
1 polymer ?
#
loop_
_entity_poly.entity_id
_entity_poly.type
_entity_poly.pdbx_seq_one_letter_code
_entity_poly.pdbx_strand_id
1 'polypeptide(L)'
;IDIVVINSVKPFHDNMKFKLNPKDVYRVRDDIIFFEIPNRGNGKNLTDLFPGRGVNVAADGFLTGVTPEGAKKINNLKCICLDNSSKGNNWRYQYYGDPTNVGDCGSPIVCTTPGSTLIVGIHGSLKTNILGQVVHGSGLAIYRDDIQDYLLHSAGKYQLQHFVEEGLPYLIKDHQRLKLYPVTNSIFQYRKEGHCLLFGSLTNFKRGSSSRVTKTLYHEDILELGYPDKYGAPILKGYKPHQKNLTRLLDRDCNFDLHLLRECRDVCIEHFVSNLPEEAKEMVHVIDEYTAINGAPGISYLDALKKNTSAGFPYNKSKIHFMTPMDPNEIHQEPWSINEEIAERLEKLLECWKNGKRYCPVFMQNLKDEIRSIKKIIDSNTRSFTGSPIELTIAIRQLYSGLVRLMQNYRHVFCTSVGIDATSVEFAHLYKDFAKFNNKGAGDFSKFDQCQGITILMTAFEMLYYMMFIWGNMNPDLKIQFWCSAWDIICCFVNYNGDLVMFLGFNPSGNPLTVIINGLVNLLLHIYCWGKRCKDNDKLISDFFKSVFLSTYGDDSIFSTNLEWFNQIMLRDELQLLNITYTMADKSEDFIPFIPMKDVTFLKRSFVLHDDLQEIVGRLDEASIIKSLLYCVGSKTVSLKYQNKDSLGSALREFFFYGRDTFEIWRKRFMDYVVKYDLTDDLNYLPTYDSCIQRYKSNSESRIRDLNIDPFGQDDSLEILLDNYSLDN
;
A
#
# COMPACT_ATOMS: atom_id res chain seq x y z
N ILE A 1 -4.60 22.21 -21.96
CA ILE A 1 -4.58 22.64 -23.37
C ILE A 1 -5.64 21.83 -24.11
N ASP A 2 -6.54 22.52 -24.81
CA ASP A 2 -7.54 21.86 -25.66
C ASP A 2 -6.90 21.54 -27.01
N ILE A 3 -6.93 20.26 -27.40
CA ILE A 3 -6.38 19.79 -28.65
C ILE A 3 -7.53 19.32 -29.55
N VAL A 4 -7.49 19.75 -30.81
CA VAL A 4 -8.37 19.28 -31.83
C VAL A 4 -7.56 18.49 -32.86
N VAL A 5 -7.88 17.22 -33.00
CA VAL A 5 -7.30 16.35 -34.04
C VAL A 5 -8.27 16.26 -35.19
N ILE A 6 -7.82 16.67 -36.37
CA ILE A 6 -8.61 16.60 -37.59
C ILE A 6 -8.23 15.31 -38.32
N ASN A 7 -9.23 14.47 -38.63
CA ASN A 7 -9.01 13.28 -39.44
C ASN A 7 -8.87 13.68 -40.92
N SER A 8 -7.68 13.58 -41.47
CA SER A 8 -7.39 13.93 -42.87
C SER A 8 -8.03 13.00 -43.91
N VAL A 9 -8.50 11.82 -43.50
CA VAL A 9 -9.16 10.86 -44.41
C VAL A 9 -10.67 11.04 -44.43
N LYS A 10 -11.26 11.49 -43.31
CA LYS A 10 -12.71 11.76 -43.16
C LYS A 10 -12.93 13.06 -42.40
N PRO A 11 -12.64 14.21 -42.98
CA PRO A 11 -12.56 15.48 -42.27
C PRO A 11 -13.88 15.96 -41.65
N PHE A 12 -15.01 15.45 -42.06
CA PHE A 12 -16.32 15.90 -41.58
C PHE A 12 -16.94 15.03 -40.47
N HIS A 13 -16.39 13.85 -40.17
CA HIS A 13 -17.05 12.90 -39.27
C HIS A 13 -16.28 12.55 -38.01
N ASP A 14 -14.98 12.78 -37.93
CA ASP A 14 -14.13 12.28 -36.85
C ASP A 14 -13.15 13.29 -36.25
N ASN A 15 -13.57 14.56 -36.14
CA ASN A 15 -12.78 15.54 -35.39
C ASN A 15 -12.85 15.19 -33.91
N MET A 16 -11.69 14.91 -33.32
CA MET A 16 -11.60 14.57 -31.93
C MET A 16 -11.11 15.79 -31.13
N LYS A 17 -11.87 16.17 -30.12
CA LYS A 17 -11.46 17.17 -29.15
C LYS A 17 -11.15 16.47 -27.84
N PHE A 18 -10.00 16.74 -27.26
CA PHE A 18 -9.65 16.24 -25.94
C PHE A 18 -8.77 17.25 -25.21
N LYS A 19 -8.78 17.14 -23.89
CA LYS A 19 -7.97 17.96 -23.02
C LYS A 19 -6.63 17.27 -22.80
N LEU A 20 -5.54 17.87 -23.24
CA LEU A 20 -4.20 17.37 -22.98
C LEU A 20 -3.82 17.75 -21.54
N ASN A 21 -3.55 16.74 -20.71
CA ASN A 21 -2.94 16.97 -19.43
C ASN A 21 -1.42 17.15 -19.66
N PRO A 22 -0.80 18.23 -19.13
CA PRO A 22 0.65 18.42 -19.22
C PRO A 22 1.48 17.22 -18.71
N LYS A 23 0.93 16.42 -17.81
CA LYS A 23 1.57 15.19 -17.29
C LYS A 23 1.60 14.05 -18.31
N ASP A 24 0.75 14.08 -19.34
CA ASP A 24 0.68 13.03 -20.37
C ASP A 24 1.51 13.37 -21.61
N VAL A 25 2.38 14.36 -21.50
CA VAL A 25 3.22 14.86 -22.58
C VAL A 25 4.66 14.44 -22.36
N TYR A 26 5.22 13.70 -23.32
CA TYR A 26 6.65 13.37 -23.33
C TYR A 26 7.40 14.45 -24.12
N ARG A 27 8.26 15.18 -23.42
CA ARG A 27 9.11 16.22 -24.03
C ARG A 27 10.37 15.59 -24.57
N VAL A 28 10.49 15.53 -25.91
CA VAL A 28 11.69 15.02 -26.60
C VAL A 28 12.79 16.08 -26.59
N ARG A 29 12.43 17.30 -27.00
CA ARG A 29 13.28 18.48 -27.08
C ARG A 29 12.43 19.74 -26.89
N ASP A 30 13.06 20.90 -26.90
CA ASP A 30 12.39 22.16 -26.60
C ASP A 30 11.12 22.42 -27.45
N ASP A 31 11.14 22.04 -28.70
CA ASP A 31 10.04 22.28 -29.66
C ASP A 31 9.28 20.99 -30.08
N ILE A 32 9.63 19.82 -29.51
CA ILE A 32 9.00 18.54 -29.88
C ILE A 32 8.49 17.83 -28.64
N ILE A 33 7.19 17.54 -28.68
CA ILE A 33 6.50 16.73 -27.68
C ILE A 33 5.78 15.56 -28.36
N PHE A 34 5.72 14.42 -27.68
CA PHE A 34 4.88 13.30 -28.05
C PHE A 34 3.78 13.11 -27.01
N PHE A 35 2.62 12.69 -27.45
CA PHE A 35 1.47 12.33 -26.61
C PHE A 35 0.59 11.32 -27.32
N GLU A 36 -0.19 10.57 -26.55
CA GLU A 36 -1.16 9.63 -27.11
C GLU A 36 -2.51 10.31 -27.34
N ILE A 37 -3.14 9.92 -28.45
CA ILE A 37 -4.51 10.31 -28.72
C ILE A 37 -5.42 9.23 -28.13
N PRO A 38 -6.24 9.56 -27.11
CA PRO A 38 -7.10 8.57 -26.47
C PRO A 38 -8.15 8.00 -27.44
N ASN A 39 -8.49 6.73 -27.21
CA ASN A 39 -9.58 6.02 -27.91
C ASN A 39 -9.43 5.86 -29.45
N ARG A 40 -8.23 5.97 -30.00
CA ARG A 40 -7.96 5.56 -31.36
C ARG A 40 -7.47 4.13 -31.43
N GLY A 41 -7.99 3.37 -32.41
CA GLY A 41 -7.51 2.02 -32.71
C GLY A 41 -6.06 2.04 -33.23
N ASN A 42 -5.42 0.87 -33.26
CA ASN A 42 -4.06 0.71 -33.76
C ASN A 42 -3.91 1.18 -35.21
N GLY A 43 -3.14 2.25 -35.40
CA GLY A 43 -2.70 2.68 -36.71
C GLY A 43 -1.53 1.82 -37.22
N LYS A 44 -1.15 2.05 -38.49
CA LYS A 44 0.05 1.44 -39.07
C LYS A 44 1.28 1.98 -38.37
N ASN A 45 2.20 1.10 -37.93
CA ASN A 45 3.47 1.52 -37.42
C ASN A 45 4.37 2.10 -38.50
N LEU A 46 4.73 3.37 -38.38
CA LEU A 46 5.57 4.09 -39.35
C LEU A 46 6.98 4.37 -38.81
N THR A 47 7.34 3.82 -37.67
CA THR A 47 8.63 4.11 -36.98
C THR A 47 9.84 3.84 -37.88
N ASP A 48 9.77 2.81 -38.72
CA ASP A 48 10.86 2.44 -39.62
C ASP A 48 11.06 3.43 -40.78
N LEU A 49 10.09 4.32 -41.01
CA LEU A 49 10.24 5.38 -42.01
C LEU A 49 11.03 6.59 -41.51
N PHE A 50 11.39 6.65 -40.25
CA PHE A 50 12.22 7.72 -39.68
C PHE A 50 13.70 7.34 -39.72
N PRO A 51 14.62 8.29 -40.02
CA PRO A 51 16.07 8.03 -39.98
C PRO A 51 16.54 7.80 -38.54
N GLY A 52 17.60 7.01 -38.37
CA GLY A 52 18.29 6.89 -37.09
C GLY A 52 19.00 8.19 -36.71
N ARG A 53 19.24 8.38 -35.40
CA ARG A 53 19.92 9.57 -34.87
C ARG A 53 21.34 9.63 -35.44
N GLY A 54 21.73 10.80 -35.94
CA GLY A 54 23.04 11.02 -36.59
C GLY A 54 23.09 10.68 -38.08
N VAL A 55 22.01 10.15 -38.66
CA VAL A 55 21.88 9.94 -40.11
C VAL A 55 21.52 11.27 -40.76
N ASN A 56 22.43 11.82 -41.55
CA ASN A 56 22.16 13.01 -42.33
C ASN A 56 21.54 12.62 -43.68
N VAL A 57 20.29 13.00 -43.90
CA VAL A 57 19.59 12.78 -45.15
C VAL A 57 19.68 14.06 -45.98
N ALA A 58 20.24 13.95 -47.19
CA ALA A 58 20.29 15.05 -48.17
C ALA A 58 19.65 14.55 -49.47
N ALA A 59 18.44 15.00 -49.74
CA ALA A 59 17.64 14.54 -50.88
C ALA A 59 16.54 15.53 -51.23
N ASP A 60 15.93 15.33 -52.37
CA ASP A 60 14.66 15.96 -52.71
C ASP A 60 13.50 15.19 -52.10
N GLY A 61 12.35 15.80 -51.98
CA GLY A 61 11.19 15.18 -51.34
C GLY A 61 9.93 16.03 -51.45
N PHE A 62 9.04 15.88 -50.51
CA PHE A 62 7.79 16.64 -50.48
C PHE A 62 7.29 16.87 -49.08
N LEU A 63 6.47 17.89 -48.96
CA LEU A 63 5.65 18.17 -47.78
C LEU A 63 4.23 17.68 -48.04
N THR A 64 3.67 16.89 -47.16
CA THR A 64 2.32 16.40 -47.33
C THR A 64 1.41 16.95 -46.23
N GLY A 65 0.23 17.41 -46.60
CA GLY A 65 -0.74 17.98 -45.71
C GLY A 65 -2.16 17.84 -46.26
N VAL A 66 -3.08 18.59 -45.69
CA VAL A 66 -4.49 18.64 -46.11
C VAL A 66 -4.89 20.10 -46.18
N THR A 67 -5.60 20.48 -47.24
CA THR A 67 -6.16 21.84 -47.33
C THR A 67 -7.29 22.04 -46.32
N PRO A 68 -7.70 23.28 -46.02
CA PRO A 68 -8.85 23.55 -45.16
C PRO A 68 -10.13 22.83 -45.58
N GLU A 69 -10.27 22.57 -46.91
CA GLU A 69 -11.41 21.88 -47.49
C GLU A 69 -11.26 20.35 -47.45
N GLY A 70 -10.15 19.84 -46.90
CA GLY A 70 -9.91 18.40 -46.73
C GLY A 70 -9.25 17.70 -47.91
N ALA A 71 -8.80 18.44 -48.92
CA ALA A 71 -8.12 17.87 -50.08
C ALA A 71 -6.63 17.58 -49.72
N LYS A 72 -6.06 16.48 -50.25
CA LYS A 72 -4.66 16.15 -50.09
C LYS A 72 -3.79 17.20 -50.78
N LYS A 73 -2.82 17.77 -50.03
CA LYS A 73 -1.85 18.73 -50.53
C LYS A 73 -0.46 18.11 -50.56
N ILE A 74 0.27 18.28 -51.62
CA ILE A 74 1.65 17.88 -51.77
C ILE A 74 2.44 19.06 -52.33
N ASN A 75 3.47 19.52 -51.57
CA ASN A 75 4.38 20.56 -52.01
C ASN A 75 5.74 19.88 -52.26
N ASN A 76 6.31 20.08 -53.44
CA ASN A 76 7.60 19.53 -53.78
C ASN A 76 8.71 20.33 -53.08
N LEU A 77 9.64 19.62 -52.47
CA LEU A 77 10.78 20.18 -51.75
C LEU A 77 12.07 19.73 -52.43
N LYS A 78 13.04 20.64 -52.48
CA LYS A 78 14.37 20.38 -53.04
C LYS A 78 15.44 20.65 -52.00
N CYS A 79 16.54 19.93 -52.13
CA CYS A 79 17.75 20.12 -51.28
C CYS A 79 17.41 20.06 -49.78
N ILE A 80 16.63 19.10 -49.34
CA ILE A 80 16.36 18.86 -47.93
C ILE A 80 17.67 18.40 -47.29
N CYS A 81 18.20 19.17 -46.35
CA CYS A 81 19.44 18.83 -45.62
C CYS A 81 19.44 19.36 -44.17
N LEU A 82 20.22 18.75 -43.33
CA LEU A 82 20.39 19.23 -41.94
C LEU A 82 21.09 20.62 -41.96
N ASP A 83 20.54 21.54 -41.18
CA ASP A 83 21.15 22.85 -40.95
C ASP A 83 22.35 22.71 -40.01
N ASN A 84 23.57 22.81 -40.60
CA ASN A 84 24.83 22.72 -39.87
C ASN A 84 25.06 23.89 -38.88
N SER A 85 24.28 24.96 -38.94
CA SER A 85 24.33 26.08 -38.00
C SER A 85 23.54 25.79 -36.70
N SER A 86 22.66 24.79 -36.72
CA SER A 86 21.90 24.38 -35.53
C SER A 86 22.78 23.51 -34.64
N LYS A 87 23.33 24.09 -33.55
CA LYS A 87 24.10 23.36 -32.55
C LYS A 87 23.24 23.03 -31.33
N GLY A 88 23.45 21.87 -30.74
CA GLY A 88 22.74 21.42 -29.54
C GLY A 88 21.54 20.53 -29.81
N ASN A 89 20.54 20.55 -28.95
CA ASN A 89 19.40 19.65 -29.01
C ASN A 89 18.33 19.97 -30.08
N ASN A 90 18.52 21.03 -30.88
CA ASN A 90 17.55 21.50 -31.87
C ASN A 90 18.03 21.30 -33.30
N TRP A 91 18.09 20.05 -33.74
CA TRP A 91 18.39 19.72 -35.12
C TRP A 91 17.27 20.12 -36.05
N ARG A 92 17.59 20.91 -37.13
CA ARG A 92 16.62 21.39 -38.11
C ARG A 92 17.03 20.97 -39.51
N TYR A 93 16.02 20.65 -40.35
CA TYR A 93 16.16 20.50 -41.80
C TYR A 93 15.84 21.83 -42.45
N GLN A 94 16.66 22.17 -43.47
CA GLN A 94 16.38 23.25 -44.42
C GLN A 94 16.01 22.66 -45.76
N TYR A 95 15.20 23.38 -46.48
CA TYR A 95 14.78 22.98 -47.84
C TYR A 95 14.27 24.17 -48.63
N TYR A 96 14.31 24.02 -49.96
CA TYR A 96 13.73 24.93 -50.94
C TYR A 96 12.57 24.23 -51.64
N GLY A 97 11.72 24.97 -52.36
CA GLY A 97 10.66 24.35 -53.15
C GLY A 97 9.37 25.16 -53.22
N ASP A 98 8.27 24.45 -53.42
CA ASP A 98 6.96 25.10 -53.53
C ASP A 98 6.63 25.92 -52.28
N PRO A 99 5.97 27.08 -52.44
CA PRO A 99 5.64 27.92 -51.28
C PRO A 99 4.73 27.18 -50.30
N THR A 100 5.08 27.26 -49.03
CA THR A 100 4.23 26.78 -47.92
C THR A 100 3.35 27.92 -47.40
N ASN A 101 2.14 27.60 -46.95
CA ASN A 101 1.16 28.56 -46.48
C ASN A 101 0.97 28.51 -44.94
N VAL A 102 0.28 29.49 -44.40
CA VAL A 102 -0.19 29.48 -43.04
C VAL A 102 -1.11 28.25 -42.87
N GLY A 103 -0.79 27.40 -41.91
CA GLY A 103 -1.47 26.13 -41.65
C GLY A 103 -0.67 24.87 -42.09
N ASP A 104 0.43 25.03 -42.82
CA ASP A 104 1.29 23.91 -43.19
C ASP A 104 2.23 23.48 -42.04
N CYS A 105 2.31 24.25 -40.95
CA CYS A 105 3.08 23.88 -39.74
C CYS A 105 2.58 22.56 -39.17
N GLY A 106 3.52 21.68 -38.83
CA GLY A 106 3.22 20.33 -38.35
C GLY A 106 3.12 19.26 -39.47
N SER A 107 3.15 19.67 -40.73
CA SER A 107 3.13 18.73 -41.88
C SER A 107 4.45 17.93 -41.94
N PRO A 108 4.43 16.62 -42.19
CA PRO A 108 5.62 15.80 -42.30
C PRO A 108 6.44 16.16 -43.54
N ILE A 109 7.77 16.27 -43.35
CA ILE A 109 8.77 16.41 -44.41
C ILE A 109 9.20 15.03 -44.79
N VAL A 110 8.95 14.66 -46.05
CA VAL A 110 9.24 13.33 -46.61
C VAL A 110 10.37 13.44 -47.63
N CYS A 111 11.47 12.74 -47.41
CA CYS A 111 12.56 12.59 -48.37
C CYS A 111 12.43 11.31 -49.16
N THR A 112 12.72 11.39 -50.47
CA THR A 112 12.78 10.22 -51.35
C THR A 112 14.22 9.97 -51.76
N THR A 113 14.78 8.86 -51.33
CA THR A 113 16.11 8.40 -51.69
C THR A 113 16.00 7.18 -52.60
N PRO A 114 17.04 6.84 -53.39
CA PRO A 114 17.04 5.59 -54.13
C PRO A 114 16.86 4.39 -53.21
N GLY A 115 15.72 3.71 -53.30
CA GLY A 115 15.38 2.52 -52.51
C GLY A 115 14.63 2.76 -51.21
N SER A 116 14.40 4.00 -50.76
CA SER A 116 13.64 4.27 -49.56
C SER A 116 12.93 5.63 -49.54
N THR A 117 11.83 5.70 -48.80
CA THR A 117 11.15 6.95 -48.47
C THR A 117 11.22 7.15 -46.94
N LEU A 118 11.73 8.30 -46.52
CA LEU A 118 11.95 8.61 -45.12
C LEU A 118 11.18 9.88 -44.69
N ILE A 119 10.59 9.83 -43.49
CA ILE A 119 9.99 10.99 -42.84
C ILE A 119 11.09 11.61 -41.95
N VAL A 120 11.67 12.72 -42.40
CA VAL A 120 12.84 13.30 -41.74
C VAL A 120 12.49 14.32 -40.67
N GLY A 121 11.27 14.84 -40.65
CA GLY A 121 10.83 15.82 -39.65
C GLY A 121 9.46 16.38 -39.93
N ILE A 122 9.15 17.47 -39.26
CA ILE A 122 7.91 18.24 -39.43
C ILE A 122 8.21 19.69 -39.75
N HIS A 123 7.42 20.26 -40.66
CA HIS A 123 7.56 21.66 -41.05
C HIS A 123 7.25 22.59 -39.87
N GLY A 124 8.12 23.55 -39.62
CA GLY A 124 7.99 24.48 -38.52
C GLY A 124 7.89 25.94 -38.91
N SER A 125 8.66 26.36 -39.89
CA SER A 125 8.74 27.80 -40.21
C SER A 125 9.29 28.07 -41.62
N LEU A 126 9.06 29.26 -42.12
CA LEU A 126 9.65 29.84 -43.31
C LEU A 126 10.64 30.95 -42.93
N LYS A 127 11.75 31.02 -43.62
CA LYS A 127 12.66 32.14 -43.53
C LYS A 127 12.50 33.03 -44.74
N THR A 128 12.26 34.30 -44.51
CA THR A 128 12.14 35.33 -45.55
C THR A 128 13.33 36.26 -45.55
N ASN A 129 13.63 36.85 -46.72
CA ASN A 129 14.59 37.92 -46.85
C ASN A 129 13.97 39.26 -46.42
N ILE A 130 14.74 40.33 -46.45
CA ILE A 130 14.34 41.71 -46.08
C ILE A 130 13.15 42.21 -46.89
N LEU A 131 12.93 41.67 -48.11
CA LEU A 131 11.85 41.99 -49.00
C LEU A 131 10.60 41.14 -48.80
N GLY A 132 10.59 40.26 -47.79
CA GLY A 132 9.46 39.37 -47.52
C GLY A 132 9.38 38.14 -48.43
N GLN A 133 10.38 37.90 -49.29
CA GLN A 133 10.44 36.72 -50.13
C GLN A 133 10.95 35.51 -49.37
N VAL A 134 10.28 34.36 -49.54
CA VAL A 134 10.69 33.10 -48.92
C VAL A 134 12.06 32.67 -49.45
N VAL A 135 13.03 32.53 -48.56
CA VAL A 135 14.37 32.10 -48.90
C VAL A 135 14.47 30.56 -48.79
N HIS A 136 14.00 30.02 -47.68
CA HIS A 136 13.94 28.56 -47.46
C HIS A 136 12.92 28.21 -46.36
N GLY A 137 12.44 26.98 -46.40
CA GLY A 137 11.65 26.39 -45.34
C GLY A 137 12.54 25.74 -44.28
N SER A 138 12.06 25.64 -43.07
CA SER A 138 12.75 24.97 -41.97
C SER A 138 11.77 24.03 -41.25
N GLY A 139 12.27 22.86 -40.87
CA GLY A 139 11.50 21.88 -40.11
C GLY A 139 12.33 21.24 -39.02
N LEU A 140 11.66 20.81 -37.99
CA LEU A 140 12.29 20.12 -36.89
C LEU A 140 12.57 18.65 -37.24
N ALA A 141 13.81 18.20 -37.06
CA ALA A 141 14.20 16.84 -37.28
C ALA A 141 13.55 15.90 -36.27
N ILE A 142 13.01 14.77 -36.69
CA ILE A 142 12.54 13.68 -35.85
C ILE A 142 13.28 12.42 -36.25
N TYR A 143 13.84 11.74 -35.26
CA TYR A 143 14.60 10.52 -35.47
C TYR A 143 13.80 9.30 -35.00
N ARG A 144 14.12 8.16 -35.57
CA ARG A 144 13.58 6.86 -35.14
C ARG A 144 13.84 6.63 -33.68
N ASP A 145 15.02 6.95 -33.20
CA ASP A 145 15.43 6.82 -31.81
C ASP A 145 14.53 7.64 -30.87
N ASP A 146 14.16 8.88 -31.25
CA ASP A 146 13.26 9.72 -30.45
C ASP A 146 11.89 9.06 -30.28
N ILE A 147 11.38 8.42 -31.36
CA ILE A 147 10.10 7.71 -31.33
C ILE A 147 10.22 6.41 -30.55
N GLN A 148 11.32 5.68 -30.73
CA GLN A 148 11.58 4.45 -29.97
C GLN A 148 11.75 4.74 -28.49
N ASP A 149 12.49 5.77 -28.11
CA ASP A 149 12.64 6.23 -26.73
C ASP A 149 11.27 6.57 -26.13
N TYR A 150 10.42 7.28 -26.86
CA TYR A 150 9.06 7.57 -26.42
C TYR A 150 8.20 6.30 -26.30
N LEU A 151 8.23 5.41 -27.28
CA LEU A 151 7.46 4.16 -27.25
C LEU A 151 7.96 3.24 -26.13
N LEU A 152 9.26 3.19 -25.90
CA LEU A 152 9.89 2.44 -24.82
C LEU A 152 9.51 3.04 -23.45
N HIS A 153 9.56 4.35 -23.33
CA HIS A 153 9.12 5.07 -22.14
C HIS A 153 7.63 4.84 -21.87
N SER A 154 6.79 5.02 -22.89
CA SER A 154 5.34 4.83 -22.80
C SER A 154 4.93 3.38 -22.48
N ALA A 155 5.68 2.41 -22.99
CA ALA A 155 5.43 0.98 -22.76
C ALA A 155 6.13 0.46 -21.50
N GLY A 156 6.87 1.29 -20.76
CA GLY A 156 7.74 0.83 -19.69
C GLY A 156 8.93 -0.02 -20.16
N LYS A 157 9.13 -0.14 -21.48
CA LYS A 157 10.15 -1.01 -22.09
C LYS A 157 11.57 -0.47 -21.97
N TYR A 158 11.75 0.84 -21.91
CA TYR A 158 13.07 1.45 -21.78
C TYR A 158 13.76 1.01 -20.48
N GLN A 159 12.97 0.88 -19.44
CA GLN A 159 13.42 0.36 -18.16
C GLN A 159 13.67 -1.14 -18.16
N LEU A 160 12.96 -1.90 -18.98
CA LEU A 160 13.16 -3.34 -19.16
C LEU A 160 14.53 -3.70 -19.75
N GLN A 161 15.02 -2.99 -20.76
CA GLN A 161 16.32 -3.30 -21.39
C GLN A 161 17.50 -3.00 -20.47
N HIS A 162 17.44 -1.92 -19.67
CA HIS A 162 18.53 -1.54 -18.78
C HIS A 162 18.59 -2.38 -17.50
N PHE A 163 17.45 -2.92 -17.05
CA PHE A 163 17.33 -3.67 -15.79
C PHE A 163 17.29 -5.19 -15.99
N VAL A 164 17.11 -5.68 -17.22
CA VAL A 164 17.04 -7.13 -17.52
C VAL A 164 18.35 -7.85 -17.20
N GLU A 165 19.49 -7.17 -17.27
CA GLU A 165 20.80 -7.80 -17.02
C GLU A 165 21.23 -7.77 -15.56
N GLU A 166 20.81 -6.78 -14.75
CA GLU A 166 21.33 -6.57 -13.39
C GLU A 166 20.30 -6.57 -12.26
N GLY A 167 19.00 -6.48 -12.52
CA GLY A 167 17.98 -6.22 -11.50
C GLY A 167 16.76 -7.13 -11.47
N LEU A 168 16.72 -8.23 -12.22
CA LEU A 168 15.61 -9.18 -12.13
C LEU A 168 15.69 -10.01 -10.84
N PRO A 169 14.53 -10.29 -10.22
CA PRO A 169 14.45 -11.23 -9.11
C PRO A 169 15.13 -12.56 -9.42
N TYR A 170 15.88 -13.08 -8.48
CA TYR A 170 16.61 -14.36 -8.61
C TYR A 170 15.72 -15.48 -9.17
N LEU A 171 14.53 -15.65 -8.61
CA LEU A 171 13.58 -16.69 -9.03
C LEU A 171 13.08 -16.55 -10.47
N ILE A 172 12.99 -15.31 -10.98
CA ILE A 172 12.56 -15.07 -12.36
C ILE A 172 13.65 -15.50 -13.35
N LYS A 173 14.92 -15.31 -13.00
CA LYS A 173 16.05 -15.73 -13.86
C LYS A 173 16.09 -17.24 -14.06
N ASP A 174 15.83 -18.00 -13.00
CA ASP A 174 16.04 -19.43 -12.99
C ASP A 174 14.82 -20.26 -13.39
N HIS A 175 13.62 -19.81 -13.06
CA HIS A 175 12.43 -20.67 -13.11
C HIS A 175 11.29 -20.15 -13.98
N GLN A 176 11.35 -18.94 -14.50
CA GLN A 176 10.21 -18.35 -15.21
C GLN A 176 10.60 -17.61 -16.49
N ARG A 177 9.86 -17.87 -17.55
CA ARG A 177 9.96 -17.07 -18.76
C ARG A 177 9.14 -15.80 -18.60
N LEU A 178 9.81 -14.66 -18.67
CA LEU A 178 9.18 -13.34 -18.64
C LEU A 178 8.85 -12.91 -20.07
N LYS A 179 7.58 -12.57 -20.31
CA LYS A 179 7.16 -11.89 -21.55
C LYS A 179 7.32 -10.39 -21.37
N LEU A 180 7.80 -9.73 -22.43
CA LEU A 180 8.09 -8.29 -22.41
C LEU A 180 6.85 -7.38 -22.39
N TYR A 181 5.63 -7.94 -22.48
CA TYR A 181 4.40 -7.18 -22.52
C TYR A 181 3.53 -7.46 -21.31
N PRO A 182 2.78 -6.45 -20.79
CA PRO A 182 1.84 -6.66 -19.72
C PRO A 182 0.72 -7.62 -20.15
N VAL A 183 0.04 -8.19 -19.16
CA VAL A 183 -1.14 -9.04 -19.38
C VAL A 183 -2.22 -8.25 -20.11
N THR A 184 -2.92 -8.89 -21.07
CA THR A 184 -4.05 -8.30 -21.77
C THR A 184 -5.05 -7.69 -20.76
N ASN A 185 -5.49 -6.47 -20.99
CA ASN A 185 -6.33 -5.66 -20.11
C ASN A 185 -5.62 -5.21 -18.80
N SER A 186 -4.29 -5.32 -18.72
CA SER A 186 -3.55 -4.73 -17.63
C SER A 186 -3.63 -3.21 -17.69
N ILE A 187 -3.78 -2.57 -16.51
CA ILE A 187 -3.71 -1.10 -16.42
C ILE A 187 -2.32 -0.58 -16.81
N PHE A 188 -1.27 -1.37 -16.61
CA PHE A 188 0.11 -1.01 -16.97
C PHE A 188 0.30 -0.88 -18.50
N GLN A 189 -0.57 -1.47 -19.31
CA GLN A 189 -0.52 -1.36 -20.76
C GLN A 189 -0.73 0.09 -21.23
N TYR A 190 -1.47 0.90 -20.45
CA TYR A 190 -1.89 2.25 -20.82
C TYR A 190 -1.29 3.34 -19.91
N ARG A 191 -0.55 2.98 -18.88
CA ARG A 191 0.10 3.93 -17.96
C ARG A 191 1.54 4.15 -18.37
N LYS A 192 1.94 5.42 -18.49
CA LYS A 192 3.26 5.85 -18.96
C LYS A 192 4.23 6.12 -17.82
N GLU A 193 3.74 6.65 -16.72
CA GLU A 193 4.53 7.05 -15.57
C GLU A 193 3.80 6.73 -14.28
N GLY A 194 4.56 6.59 -13.21
CA GLY A 194 4.07 6.32 -11.87
C GLY A 194 5.20 5.84 -10.98
N HIS A 195 4.90 5.59 -9.73
CA HIS A 195 5.88 5.07 -8.78
C HIS A 195 6.04 3.55 -8.91
N CYS A 196 6.09 3.05 -10.14
CA CYS A 196 6.30 1.64 -10.42
C CYS A 196 7.05 1.44 -11.75
N LEU A 197 7.78 0.32 -11.82
CA LEU A 197 8.51 -0.12 -13.00
C LEU A 197 7.92 -1.46 -13.46
N LEU A 198 7.45 -1.53 -14.71
CA LEU A 198 6.94 -2.77 -15.30
C LEU A 198 8.08 -3.54 -15.96
N PHE A 199 8.27 -4.80 -15.54
CA PHE A 199 9.28 -5.71 -16.09
C PHE A 199 8.75 -6.69 -17.13
N GLY A 200 7.43 -6.80 -17.26
CA GLY A 200 6.76 -7.69 -18.20
C GLY A 200 5.70 -8.55 -17.54
N SER A 201 5.23 -9.58 -18.25
CA SER A 201 4.23 -10.50 -17.71
C SER A 201 4.79 -11.90 -17.49
N LEU A 202 4.40 -12.49 -16.37
CA LEU A 202 4.78 -13.85 -15.97
C LEU A 202 3.94 -14.86 -16.76
N THR A 203 4.60 -15.92 -17.25
CA THR A 203 3.94 -17.07 -17.86
C THR A 203 3.39 -18.00 -16.78
N ASN A 204 2.35 -18.75 -17.09
CA ASN A 204 1.76 -19.77 -16.19
C ASN A 204 1.11 -19.23 -14.90
N PHE A 205 0.79 -17.95 -14.84
CA PHE A 205 0.06 -17.38 -13.71
C PHE A 205 -1.40 -17.87 -13.72
N LYS A 206 -1.84 -18.47 -12.59
CA LYS A 206 -3.24 -18.88 -12.39
C LYS A 206 -4.03 -17.72 -11.80
N ARG A 207 -5.04 -17.27 -12.54
CA ARG A 207 -5.96 -16.21 -12.09
C ARG A 207 -7.06 -16.76 -11.20
N GLY A 208 -7.43 -15.97 -10.23
CA GLY A 208 -8.46 -15.99 -9.20
C GLY A 208 -9.43 -17.19 -9.07
N SER A 209 -9.69 -17.54 -7.84
CA SER A 209 -10.70 -18.51 -7.42
C SER A 209 -12.08 -17.87 -7.22
N SER A 210 -13.13 -18.69 -7.05
CA SER A 210 -14.42 -18.23 -6.56
C SER A 210 -14.32 -17.90 -5.06
N SER A 211 -15.12 -16.94 -4.61
CA SER A 211 -15.23 -16.63 -3.18
C SER A 211 -15.75 -17.82 -2.37
N ARG A 212 -15.26 -17.95 -1.16
CA ARG A 212 -15.75 -18.93 -0.15
C ARG A 212 -16.68 -18.29 0.86
N VAL A 213 -16.95 -16.99 0.73
CA VAL A 213 -17.94 -16.33 1.58
C VAL A 213 -19.31 -16.95 1.34
N THR A 214 -19.91 -17.42 2.40
CA THR A 214 -21.23 -18.07 2.39
C THR A 214 -22.08 -17.58 3.57
N LYS A 215 -23.38 -17.71 3.45
CA LYS A 215 -24.33 -17.49 4.56
C LYS A 215 -24.06 -18.50 5.67
N THR A 216 -24.26 -18.09 6.91
CA THR A 216 -24.30 -19.00 8.06
C THR A 216 -25.59 -19.83 8.04
N LEU A 217 -25.66 -20.91 8.80
CA LEU A 217 -26.86 -21.76 8.90
C LEU A 217 -28.05 -21.00 9.52
N TYR A 218 -27.77 -20.07 10.42
CA TYR A 218 -28.76 -19.23 11.13
C TYR A 218 -28.91 -17.83 10.51
N HIS A 219 -28.48 -17.63 9.26
CA HIS A 219 -28.57 -16.35 8.56
C HIS A 219 -29.99 -15.76 8.57
N GLU A 220 -30.98 -16.55 8.20
CA GLU A 220 -32.37 -16.11 8.12
C GLU A 220 -32.94 -15.75 9.50
N ASP A 221 -32.57 -16.50 10.55
CA ASP A 221 -32.98 -16.19 11.94
C ASP A 221 -32.44 -14.82 12.40
N ILE A 222 -31.23 -14.47 11.99
CA ILE A 222 -30.64 -13.13 12.30
C ILE A 222 -31.39 -12.03 11.55
N LEU A 223 -31.81 -12.27 10.30
CA LEU A 223 -32.61 -11.30 9.55
C LEU A 223 -34.03 -11.11 10.17
N GLU A 224 -34.62 -12.16 10.67
CA GLU A 224 -35.92 -12.09 11.38
C GLU A 224 -35.89 -11.22 12.63
N LEU A 225 -34.70 -11.01 13.23
CA LEU A 225 -34.48 -10.06 14.31
C LEU A 225 -34.49 -8.59 13.87
N GLY A 226 -34.64 -8.33 12.56
CA GLY A 226 -34.64 -6.98 11.99
C GLY A 226 -33.28 -6.45 11.52
N TYR A 227 -32.23 -7.25 11.57
CA TYR A 227 -30.93 -6.84 11.05
C TYR A 227 -30.91 -6.87 9.52
N PRO A 228 -30.43 -5.80 8.84
CA PRO A 228 -30.47 -5.74 7.38
C PRO A 228 -29.36 -6.60 6.74
N ASP A 229 -29.71 -7.29 5.65
CA ASP A 229 -28.71 -7.98 4.81
C ASP A 229 -27.97 -7.00 3.89
N LYS A 230 -26.87 -6.47 4.39
CA LYS A 230 -26.03 -5.47 3.71
C LYS A 230 -24.72 -6.03 3.15
N TYR A 231 -24.52 -7.36 3.23
CA TYR A 231 -23.24 -7.98 2.99
C TYR A 231 -23.31 -9.09 1.95
N GLY A 232 -22.15 -9.52 1.47
CA GLY A 232 -22.04 -10.63 0.53
C GLY A 232 -20.60 -10.97 0.17
N ALA A 233 -20.47 -11.87 -0.81
CA ALA A 233 -19.19 -12.35 -1.32
C ALA A 233 -18.51 -11.29 -2.19
N PRO A 234 -17.16 -11.10 -2.09
CA PRO A 234 -16.41 -10.17 -2.92
C PRO A 234 -16.28 -10.69 -4.35
N ILE A 235 -16.01 -9.78 -5.28
CA ILE A 235 -15.64 -10.13 -6.65
C ILE A 235 -14.15 -10.45 -6.68
N LEU A 236 -13.79 -11.74 -6.88
CA LEU A 236 -12.41 -12.22 -6.96
C LEU A 236 -11.94 -12.54 -8.39
N LYS A 237 -12.82 -12.37 -9.38
CA LYS A 237 -12.53 -12.63 -10.79
C LYS A 237 -12.56 -11.34 -11.61
N GLY A 238 -11.82 -11.35 -12.72
CA GLY A 238 -11.76 -10.20 -13.61
C GLY A 238 -10.74 -9.17 -13.17
N TYR A 239 -10.53 -8.16 -14.00
CA TYR A 239 -9.48 -7.17 -13.83
C TYR A 239 -9.90 -5.95 -13.01
N LYS A 240 -11.20 -5.59 -13.01
CA LYS A 240 -11.71 -4.37 -12.34
C LYS A 240 -11.30 -4.22 -10.87
N PRO A 241 -11.36 -5.27 -10.02
CA PRO A 241 -10.91 -5.15 -8.63
C PRO A 241 -9.42 -4.83 -8.51
N HIS A 242 -8.57 -5.42 -9.35
CA HIS A 242 -7.14 -5.13 -9.38
C HIS A 242 -6.88 -3.68 -9.83
N GLN A 243 -7.58 -3.22 -10.86
CA GLN A 243 -7.49 -1.86 -11.36
C GLN A 243 -7.82 -0.81 -10.29
N LYS A 244 -8.90 -1.02 -9.53
CA LYS A 244 -9.29 -0.11 -8.44
C LYS A 244 -8.27 -0.04 -7.30
N ASN A 245 -7.60 -1.15 -7.01
CA ASN A 245 -6.54 -1.15 -6.01
C ASN A 245 -5.27 -0.45 -6.50
N LEU A 246 -4.98 -0.55 -7.81
CA LEU A 246 -3.75 -0.04 -8.39
C LEU A 246 -3.77 1.47 -8.65
N THR A 247 -4.93 2.06 -8.94
CA THR A 247 -5.02 3.46 -9.42
C THR A 247 -4.27 4.43 -8.50
N ARG A 248 -4.34 4.26 -7.19
CA ARG A 248 -3.67 5.15 -6.24
C ARG A 248 -2.16 4.92 -6.14
N LEU A 249 -1.71 3.69 -6.37
CA LEU A 249 -0.28 3.35 -6.40
C LEU A 249 0.48 4.02 -7.54
N LEU A 250 -0.21 4.47 -8.58
CA LEU A 250 0.37 5.07 -9.76
C LEU A 250 0.36 6.61 -9.75
N ASP A 251 -0.34 7.23 -8.80
CA ASP A 251 -0.63 8.67 -8.79
C ASP A 251 -0.15 9.30 -7.47
N ARG A 252 1.15 9.20 -7.17
CA ARG A 252 1.73 9.65 -5.90
C ARG A 252 2.76 10.75 -6.11
N ASP A 253 2.51 11.90 -5.52
CA ASP A 253 3.51 12.94 -5.27
C ASP A 253 3.40 13.34 -3.79
N CYS A 254 4.14 12.66 -2.92
CA CYS A 254 4.28 13.08 -1.53
C CYS A 254 5.54 13.92 -1.40
N ASN A 255 5.40 15.23 -1.48
CA ASN A 255 6.52 16.16 -1.37
C ASN A 255 6.69 16.60 0.10
N PHE A 256 7.44 15.81 0.86
CA PHE A 256 7.84 16.18 2.21
C PHE A 256 8.93 17.26 2.21
N ASP A 257 8.83 18.19 3.15
CA ASP A 257 9.97 18.98 3.58
C ASP A 257 10.95 18.06 4.31
N LEU A 258 12.08 17.76 3.66
CA LEU A 258 13.04 16.79 4.15
C LEU A 258 13.74 17.23 5.45
N HIS A 259 13.91 18.54 5.64
CA HIS A 259 14.52 19.06 6.85
C HIS A 259 13.58 18.83 8.03
N LEU A 260 12.33 19.27 7.90
CA LEU A 260 11.31 19.06 8.91
C LEU A 260 11.08 17.56 9.22
N LEU A 261 11.03 16.72 8.18
CA LEU A 261 10.81 15.27 8.38
C LEU A 261 11.96 14.63 9.19
N ARG A 262 13.20 15.06 8.96
CA ARG A 262 14.36 14.61 9.74
C ARG A 262 14.32 15.11 11.18
N GLU A 263 13.94 16.36 11.40
CA GLU A 263 13.73 16.89 12.75
C GLU A 263 12.66 16.11 13.50
N CYS A 264 11.54 15.79 12.84
CA CYS A 264 10.48 14.96 13.40
C CYS A 264 10.98 13.54 13.76
N ARG A 265 11.77 12.91 12.87
CA ARG A 265 12.42 11.63 13.15
C ARG A 265 13.30 11.69 14.39
N ASP A 266 14.16 12.70 14.48
CA ASP A 266 15.13 12.83 15.54
C ASP A 266 14.44 13.05 16.89
N VAL A 267 13.37 13.85 16.93
CA VAL A 267 12.52 14.04 18.13
C VAL A 267 11.82 12.75 18.53
N CYS A 268 11.35 11.93 17.57
CA CYS A 268 10.79 10.60 17.89
C CYS A 268 11.86 9.69 18.52
N ILE A 269 13.05 9.64 17.93
CA ILE A 269 14.16 8.81 18.43
C ILE A 269 14.56 9.25 19.84
N GLU A 270 14.70 10.56 20.08
CA GLU A 270 15.02 11.11 21.40
C GLU A 270 13.96 10.71 22.44
N HIS A 271 12.68 10.81 22.07
CA HIS A 271 11.58 10.37 22.92
C HIS A 271 11.69 8.88 23.25
N PHE A 272 11.94 8.01 22.27
CA PHE A 272 12.05 6.57 22.49
C PHE A 272 13.21 6.25 23.45
N VAL A 273 14.38 6.77 23.16
CA VAL A 273 15.60 6.51 23.93
C VAL A 273 15.48 7.02 25.38
N SER A 274 14.88 8.20 25.57
CA SER A 274 14.75 8.81 26.89
C SER A 274 13.71 8.12 27.79
N ASN A 275 12.80 7.33 27.21
CA ASN A 275 11.71 6.68 27.96
C ASN A 275 11.84 5.15 28.02
N LEU A 276 12.88 4.57 27.42
CA LEU A 276 13.17 3.14 27.53
C LEU A 276 14.17 2.87 28.65
N PRO A 277 13.93 1.86 29.49
CA PRO A 277 14.92 1.43 30.48
C PRO A 277 16.12 0.76 29.78
N GLU A 278 17.30 0.85 30.40
CA GLU A 278 18.56 0.36 29.82
C GLU A 278 18.53 -1.16 29.57
N GLU A 279 17.90 -1.92 30.45
CA GLU A 279 17.71 -3.37 30.31
C GLU A 279 16.89 -3.77 29.08
N ALA A 280 16.05 -2.90 28.57
CA ALA A 280 15.27 -3.17 27.38
C ALA A 280 16.13 -3.36 26.11
N LYS A 281 17.40 -2.94 26.14
CA LYS A 281 18.38 -3.19 25.07
C LYS A 281 18.61 -4.66 24.82
N GLU A 282 18.52 -5.50 25.85
CA GLU A 282 18.69 -6.96 25.74
C GLU A 282 17.66 -7.61 24.80
N MET A 283 16.51 -6.95 24.61
CA MET A 283 15.50 -7.43 23.66
C MET A 283 15.91 -7.23 22.20
N VAL A 284 16.86 -6.33 21.93
CA VAL A 284 17.26 -5.97 20.55
C VAL A 284 18.37 -6.90 20.08
N HIS A 285 17.98 -8.06 19.57
CA HIS A 285 18.89 -9.06 19.02
C HIS A 285 18.24 -9.81 17.85
N VAL A 286 19.06 -10.44 17.03
CA VAL A 286 18.57 -11.37 16.01
C VAL A 286 18.19 -12.70 16.65
N ILE A 287 17.18 -13.36 16.07
CA ILE A 287 16.80 -14.71 16.48
C ILE A 287 17.27 -15.72 15.42
N ASP A 288 17.48 -16.96 15.83
CA ASP A 288 17.84 -18.03 14.91
C ASP A 288 16.67 -18.48 14.03
N GLU A 289 16.95 -19.30 13.03
CA GLU A 289 15.94 -19.81 12.09
C GLU A 289 14.89 -20.65 12.80
N TYR A 290 15.32 -21.50 13.74
CA TYR A 290 14.42 -22.36 14.50
C TYR A 290 13.39 -21.54 15.28
N THR A 291 13.82 -20.51 15.99
CA THR A 291 12.96 -19.59 16.73
C THR A 291 12.09 -18.74 15.78
N ALA A 292 12.62 -18.34 14.63
CA ALA A 292 11.83 -17.60 13.63
C ALA A 292 10.68 -18.43 13.06
N ILE A 293 10.81 -19.77 13.02
CA ILE A 293 9.80 -20.71 12.54
C ILE A 293 8.85 -21.10 13.68
N ASN A 294 9.39 -21.53 14.82
CA ASN A 294 8.64 -22.18 15.88
C ASN A 294 8.19 -21.24 17.00
N GLY A 295 8.70 -20.00 17.01
CA GLY A 295 8.47 -19.07 18.11
C GLY A 295 9.22 -19.47 19.39
N ALA A 296 8.87 -18.85 20.50
CA ALA A 296 9.37 -19.21 21.82
C ALA A 296 8.20 -19.23 22.82
N PRO A 297 7.71 -20.43 23.19
CA PRO A 297 6.64 -20.56 24.18
C PRO A 297 6.96 -19.84 25.50
N GLY A 298 5.98 -19.14 26.04
CA GLY A 298 6.16 -18.35 27.26
C GLY A 298 6.84 -16.98 27.06
N ILE A 299 7.27 -16.65 25.85
CA ILE A 299 7.79 -15.33 25.50
C ILE A 299 6.75 -14.57 24.67
N SER A 300 6.22 -13.48 25.24
CA SER A 300 5.21 -12.65 24.58
C SER A 300 5.70 -12.12 23.24
N TYR A 301 4.80 -12.14 22.24
CA TYR A 301 5.02 -11.63 20.89
C TYR A 301 6.08 -12.37 20.05
N LEU A 302 6.45 -13.57 20.46
CA LEU A 302 7.34 -14.42 19.68
C LEU A 302 6.64 -15.72 19.26
N ASP A 303 5.50 -15.56 18.58
CA ASP A 303 4.66 -16.68 18.15
C ASP A 303 5.26 -17.46 16.99
N ALA A 304 4.87 -18.74 16.87
CA ALA A 304 5.23 -19.58 15.74
C ALA A 304 4.70 -19.05 14.41
N LEU A 305 5.41 -19.35 13.33
CA LEU A 305 4.99 -19.01 11.97
C LEU A 305 3.66 -19.71 11.60
N LYS A 306 2.68 -18.93 11.11
CA LYS A 306 1.36 -19.48 10.72
C LYS A 306 1.48 -20.36 9.48
N LYS A 307 1.54 -21.67 9.67
CA LYS A 307 1.79 -22.71 8.63
C LYS A 307 0.69 -22.76 7.56
N ASN A 308 -0.55 -22.49 7.91
CA ASN A 308 -1.71 -22.58 7.02
C ASN A 308 -1.87 -21.36 6.07
N THR A 309 -1.04 -20.33 6.18
CA THR A 309 -1.03 -19.19 5.28
C THR A 309 -0.17 -19.45 4.04
N SER A 310 -0.37 -18.67 2.96
CA SER A 310 0.35 -18.84 1.70
C SER A 310 1.87 -18.79 1.87
N ALA A 311 2.59 -19.63 1.13
CA ALA A 311 4.06 -19.58 1.02
C ALA A 311 4.56 -18.44 0.11
N GLY A 312 3.65 -17.72 -0.57
CA GLY A 312 4.00 -16.64 -1.48
C GLY A 312 4.45 -17.13 -2.86
N PHE A 313 5.08 -16.24 -3.62
CA PHE A 313 5.62 -16.55 -4.94
C PHE A 313 6.86 -17.47 -4.86
N PRO A 314 7.03 -18.43 -5.78
CA PRO A 314 6.19 -18.76 -6.94
C PRO A 314 5.03 -19.72 -6.64
N TYR A 315 4.78 -20.03 -5.40
CA TYR A 315 3.86 -21.08 -4.98
C TYR A 315 2.42 -20.59 -4.80
N ASN A 316 1.46 -21.46 -5.10
CA ASN A 316 0.03 -21.26 -4.82
C ASN A 316 -0.45 -22.23 -3.72
N LYS A 317 0.42 -22.52 -2.76
CA LYS A 317 0.19 -23.47 -1.66
C LYS A 317 0.46 -22.81 -0.32
N SER A 318 -0.06 -23.38 0.76
CA SER A 318 0.28 -22.95 2.12
C SER A 318 1.69 -23.39 2.52
N LYS A 319 2.26 -22.68 3.49
CA LYS A 319 3.62 -22.91 4.01
C LYS A 319 3.86 -24.34 4.47
N ILE A 320 2.83 -24.97 5.05
CA ILE A 320 2.93 -26.37 5.55
C ILE A 320 3.41 -27.37 4.50
N HIS A 321 3.17 -27.10 3.19
CA HIS A 321 3.64 -27.97 2.11
C HIS A 321 5.15 -27.89 1.85
N PHE A 322 5.81 -26.91 2.46
CA PHE A 322 7.23 -26.62 2.34
C PHE A 322 7.95 -26.73 3.69
N MET A 323 7.29 -27.33 4.66
CA MET A 323 7.80 -27.52 6.01
C MET A 323 7.76 -29.01 6.37
N THR A 324 8.73 -29.43 7.18
CA THR A 324 8.89 -30.79 7.66
C THR A 324 8.73 -30.80 9.18
N PRO A 325 7.89 -31.68 9.73
CA PRO A 325 7.82 -31.85 11.18
C PRO A 325 9.16 -32.39 11.71
N MET A 326 9.54 -31.93 12.89
CA MET A 326 10.72 -32.37 13.62
C MET A 326 10.30 -33.16 14.86
N ASP A 327 11.21 -33.90 15.44
CA ASP A 327 11.00 -34.60 16.71
C ASP A 327 10.70 -33.54 17.84
N PRO A 328 9.78 -33.88 18.76
CA PRO A 328 9.51 -33.06 19.93
C PRO A 328 10.78 -32.80 20.76
N ASN A 329 10.88 -31.64 21.39
CA ASN A 329 11.94 -31.29 22.32
C ASN A 329 11.37 -30.71 23.61
N GLU A 330 12.22 -30.32 24.55
CA GLU A 330 11.81 -29.79 25.86
C GLU A 330 10.96 -28.50 25.74
N ILE A 331 11.14 -27.73 24.67
CA ILE A 331 10.48 -26.43 24.47
C ILE A 331 9.23 -26.57 23.61
N HIS A 332 9.29 -27.39 22.55
CA HIS A 332 8.22 -27.52 21.55
C HIS A 332 7.77 -28.97 21.40
N GLN A 333 6.44 -29.19 21.51
CA GLN A 333 5.85 -30.53 21.30
C GLN A 333 5.75 -30.88 19.81
N GLU A 334 5.58 -29.90 18.94
CA GLU A 334 5.41 -30.07 17.50
C GLU A 334 6.26 -29.04 16.72
N PRO A 335 7.60 -29.13 16.78
CA PRO A 335 8.46 -28.23 16.05
C PRO A 335 8.49 -28.55 14.55
N TRP A 336 8.82 -27.56 13.74
CA TRP A 336 8.90 -27.66 12.30
C TRP A 336 10.20 -27.05 11.78
N SER A 337 10.72 -27.63 10.70
CA SER A 337 11.78 -27.05 9.87
C SER A 337 11.23 -26.72 8.47
N ILE A 338 12.00 -25.99 7.68
CA ILE A 338 11.74 -25.79 6.25
C ILE A 338 12.35 -26.93 5.45
N ASN A 339 11.77 -27.22 4.26
CA ASN A 339 12.35 -28.20 3.36
C ASN A 339 13.60 -27.64 2.65
N GLU A 340 14.36 -28.51 1.98
CA GLU A 340 15.60 -28.17 1.29
C GLU A 340 15.43 -27.01 0.28
N GLU A 341 14.37 -27.02 -0.52
CA GLU A 341 14.08 -25.96 -1.51
C GLU A 341 13.95 -24.57 -0.86
N ILE A 342 13.28 -24.46 0.27
CA ILE A 342 13.12 -23.17 0.97
C ILE A 342 14.41 -22.81 1.71
N ALA A 343 15.14 -23.80 2.23
CA ALA A 343 16.43 -23.58 2.89
C ALA A 343 17.46 -22.99 1.92
N GLU A 344 17.61 -23.55 0.72
CA GLU A 344 18.49 -23.01 -0.33
C GLU A 344 18.10 -21.55 -0.72
N ARG A 345 16.80 -21.26 -0.81
CA ARG A 345 16.33 -19.92 -1.13
C ARG A 345 16.59 -18.92 -0.01
N LEU A 346 16.42 -19.33 1.24
CA LEU A 346 16.72 -18.50 2.41
C LEU A 346 18.23 -18.23 2.51
N GLU A 347 19.06 -19.25 2.32
CA GLU A 347 20.51 -19.12 2.27
C GLU A 347 20.94 -18.11 1.19
N LYS A 348 20.41 -18.26 -0.02
CA LYS A 348 20.68 -17.34 -1.13
C LYS A 348 20.25 -15.92 -0.86
N LEU A 349 19.11 -15.72 -0.21
CA LEU A 349 18.64 -14.41 0.23
C LEU A 349 19.61 -13.77 1.23
N LEU A 350 19.99 -14.51 2.25
CA LEU A 350 20.91 -14.04 3.29
C LEU A 350 22.31 -13.77 2.72
N GLU A 351 22.78 -14.62 1.80
CA GLU A 351 24.05 -14.41 1.06
C GLU A 351 24.00 -13.10 0.24
N CYS A 352 22.91 -12.85 -0.50
CA CYS A 352 22.74 -11.60 -1.24
C CYS A 352 22.84 -10.39 -0.30
N TRP A 353 22.08 -10.39 0.80
CA TRP A 353 22.10 -9.30 1.76
C TRP A 353 23.46 -9.11 2.43
N LYS A 354 24.14 -10.20 2.82
CA LYS A 354 25.48 -10.16 3.39
C LYS A 354 26.52 -9.52 2.45
N ASN A 355 26.34 -9.73 1.14
CA ASN A 355 27.20 -9.18 0.11
C ASN A 355 26.75 -7.78 -0.38
N GLY A 356 25.81 -7.12 0.32
CA GLY A 356 25.31 -5.79 -0.05
C GLY A 356 24.45 -5.77 -1.32
N LYS A 357 23.88 -6.92 -1.70
CA LYS A 357 23.04 -7.06 -2.89
C LYS A 357 21.60 -7.32 -2.47
N ARG A 358 20.66 -6.72 -3.18
CA ARG A 358 19.24 -7.03 -3.03
C ARG A 358 18.95 -8.43 -3.58
N TYR A 359 18.14 -9.20 -2.85
CA TYR A 359 17.61 -10.47 -3.33
C TYR A 359 16.45 -10.25 -4.32
N CYS A 360 15.75 -9.12 -4.20
CA CYS A 360 14.57 -8.77 -4.99
C CYS A 360 13.45 -9.84 -4.86
N PRO A 361 12.96 -10.14 -3.67
CA PRO A 361 11.88 -11.10 -3.48
C PRO A 361 10.61 -10.64 -4.19
N VAL A 362 9.84 -11.61 -4.73
CA VAL A 362 8.59 -11.29 -5.41
C VAL A 362 7.40 -11.53 -4.50
N PHE A 363 6.68 -10.47 -4.16
CA PHE A 363 5.41 -10.55 -3.45
C PHE A 363 4.28 -10.97 -4.38
N MET A 364 3.27 -11.63 -3.84
CA MET A 364 2.09 -12.07 -4.59
C MET A 364 0.88 -11.21 -4.24
N GLN A 365 0.40 -10.40 -5.18
CA GLN A 365 -0.84 -9.65 -4.99
C GLN A 365 -2.04 -10.57 -5.16
N ASN A 366 -2.92 -10.58 -4.16
CA ASN A 366 -4.15 -11.34 -4.14
C ASN A 366 -5.33 -10.46 -3.74
N LEU A 367 -6.51 -10.78 -4.26
CA LEU A 367 -7.76 -10.19 -3.78
C LEU A 367 -8.19 -10.90 -2.49
N LYS A 368 -8.66 -10.12 -1.51
CA LYS A 368 -9.03 -10.60 -0.19
C LYS A 368 -10.42 -11.22 -0.21
N ASP A 369 -10.49 -12.52 0.10
CA ASP A 369 -11.75 -13.23 0.24
C ASP A 369 -12.33 -12.94 1.63
N GLU A 370 -13.13 -11.89 1.73
CA GLU A 370 -13.73 -11.39 2.97
C GLU A 370 -15.14 -10.88 2.74
N ILE A 371 -15.98 -10.91 3.76
CA ILE A 371 -17.35 -10.40 3.70
C ILE A 371 -17.33 -8.89 3.41
N ARG A 372 -18.03 -8.46 2.34
CA ARG A 372 -18.05 -7.06 1.87
C ARG A 372 -19.48 -6.51 1.89
N SER A 373 -19.61 -5.20 2.07
CA SER A 373 -20.91 -4.54 1.89
C SER A 373 -21.33 -4.57 0.41
N ILE A 374 -22.62 -4.69 0.16
CA ILE A 374 -23.21 -4.76 -1.20
C ILE A 374 -22.75 -3.57 -2.05
N LYS A 375 -22.77 -2.34 -1.50
CA LYS A 375 -22.26 -1.14 -2.19
C LYS A 375 -20.85 -1.34 -2.75
N LYS A 376 -19.93 -1.88 -1.93
CA LYS A 376 -18.54 -2.14 -2.34
C LYS A 376 -18.42 -3.28 -3.34
N ILE A 377 -19.33 -4.26 -3.31
CA ILE A 377 -19.38 -5.37 -4.28
C ILE A 377 -19.81 -4.84 -5.65
N ILE A 378 -20.88 -4.05 -5.71
CA ILE A 378 -21.37 -3.41 -6.96
C ILE A 378 -20.27 -2.59 -7.59
N ASP A 379 -19.53 -1.82 -6.80
CA ASP A 379 -18.39 -1.02 -7.26
C ASP A 379 -17.15 -1.82 -7.62
N SER A 380 -17.16 -3.15 -7.53
CA SER A 380 -15.97 -4.00 -7.69
C SER A 380 -14.80 -3.60 -6.78
N ASN A 381 -15.11 -3.03 -5.61
CA ASN A 381 -14.12 -2.54 -4.64
C ASN A 381 -13.72 -3.67 -3.67
N THR A 382 -13.07 -4.70 -4.18
CA THR A 382 -12.48 -5.78 -3.39
C THR A 382 -11.10 -5.35 -2.90
N ARG A 383 -10.82 -5.51 -1.61
CA ARG A 383 -9.48 -5.23 -1.06
C ARG A 383 -8.46 -6.22 -1.61
N SER A 384 -7.24 -5.77 -1.77
CA SER A 384 -6.10 -6.64 -2.10
C SER A 384 -5.11 -6.69 -0.94
N PHE A 385 -4.30 -7.71 -0.94
CA PHE A 385 -3.12 -7.83 -0.08
C PHE A 385 -1.97 -8.44 -0.87
N THR A 386 -0.76 -8.18 -0.44
CA THR A 386 0.48 -8.68 -1.04
C THR A 386 1.11 -9.71 -0.11
N GLY A 387 1.03 -10.98 -0.47
CA GLY A 387 1.65 -12.06 0.30
C GLY A 387 3.17 -12.07 0.13
N SER A 388 3.89 -12.13 1.25
CA SER A 388 5.35 -12.28 1.27
C SER A 388 5.76 -13.72 0.93
N PRO A 389 6.86 -13.94 0.20
CA PRO A 389 7.44 -15.27 0.07
C PRO A 389 7.99 -15.76 1.42
N ILE A 390 7.97 -17.08 1.61
CA ILE A 390 8.27 -17.72 2.90
C ILE A 390 9.69 -17.43 3.37
N GLU A 391 10.68 -17.51 2.48
CA GLU A 391 12.09 -17.25 2.78
C GLU A 391 12.29 -15.80 3.28
N LEU A 392 11.65 -14.82 2.64
CA LEU A 392 11.69 -13.42 3.11
C LEU A 392 11.02 -13.29 4.48
N THR A 393 9.87 -13.96 4.67
CA THR A 393 9.15 -13.92 5.96
C THR A 393 10.05 -14.41 7.10
N ILE A 394 10.79 -15.49 6.89
CA ILE A 394 11.72 -16.07 7.89
C ILE A 394 12.89 -15.09 8.12
N ALA A 395 13.55 -14.61 7.06
CA ALA A 395 14.68 -13.69 7.17
C ALA A 395 14.31 -12.38 7.91
N ILE A 396 13.14 -11.81 7.62
CA ILE A 396 12.64 -10.62 8.33
C ILE A 396 12.35 -10.92 9.80
N ARG A 397 11.79 -12.09 10.11
CA ARG A 397 11.58 -12.49 11.50
C ARG A 397 12.90 -12.66 12.25
N GLN A 398 13.90 -13.30 11.62
CA GLN A 398 15.23 -13.43 12.23
C GLN A 398 15.82 -12.05 12.58
N LEU A 399 15.79 -11.11 11.66
CA LEU A 399 16.45 -9.82 11.82
C LEU A 399 15.71 -8.85 12.75
N TYR A 400 14.37 -8.83 12.73
CA TYR A 400 13.57 -7.77 13.35
C TYR A 400 12.73 -8.19 14.55
N SER A 401 12.54 -9.49 14.84
CA SER A 401 11.60 -9.92 15.89
C SER A 401 11.97 -9.38 17.27
N GLY A 402 13.25 -9.25 17.62
CA GLY A 402 13.68 -8.64 18.87
C GLY A 402 13.21 -7.20 19.03
N LEU A 403 13.42 -6.38 17.98
CA LEU A 403 12.96 -4.98 17.97
C LEU A 403 11.43 -4.87 17.98
N VAL A 404 10.74 -5.69 17.17
CA VAL A 404 9.27 -5.71 17.14
C VAL A 404 8.71 -6.05 18.53
N ARG A 405 9.30 -7.03 19.18
CA ARG A 405 8.95 -7.41 20.56
C ARG A 405 9.19 -6.27 21.56
N LEU A 406 10.30 -5.55 21.44
CA LEU A 406 10.56 -4.34 22.24
C LEU A 406 9.42 -3.33 22.06
N MET A 407 9.05 -3.01 20.82
CA MET A 407 7.99 -2.04 20.53
C MET A 407 6.63 -2.48 21.08
N GLN A 408 6.34 -3.78 21.07
CA GLN A 408 5.08 -4.32 21.58
C GLN A 408 5.03 -4.38 23.11
N ASN A 409 6.16 -4.51 23.79
CA ASN A 409 6.24 -4.47 25.25
C ASN A 409 6.20 -3.03 25.79
N TYR A 410 6.82 -2.08 25.09
CA TYR A 410 6.88 -0.66 25.48
C TYR A 410 5.98 0.20 24.57
N ARG A 411 4.73 -0.27 24.33
CA ARG A 411 3.79 0.38 23.41
C ARG A 411 3.60 1.87 23.64
N HIS A 412 3.50 2.29 24.89
CA HIS A 412 3.35 3.70 25.28
C HIS A 412 4.52 4.57 24.83
N VAL A 413 5.75 4.05 24.85
CA VAL A 413 6.95 4.77 24.38
C VAL A 413 6.91 4.95 22.85
N PHE A 414 6.50 3.91 22.12
CA PHE A 414 6.47 3.92 20.66
C PHE A 414 5.16 4.44 20.07
N CYS A 415 4.26 4.99 20.88
CA CYS A 415 2.93 5.46 20.46
C CYS A 415 2.16 4.42 19.62
N THR A 416 2.27 3.14 19.99
CA THR A 416 1.63 2.05 19.27
C THR A 416 0.75 1.20 20.18
N SER A 417 -0.34 0.66 19.64
CA SER A 417 -1.18 -0.36 20.29
C SER A 417 -1.00 -1.75 19.66
N VAL A 418 0.01 -1.96 18.81
CA VAL A 418 0.24 -3.27 18.18
C VAL A 418 0.58 -4.30 19.26
N GLY A 419 -0.20 -5.38 19.32
CA GLY A 419 -0.09 -6.41 20.34
C GLY A 419 -1.02 -6.23 21.53
N ILE A 420 -1.83 -5.17 21.57
CA ILE A 420 -2.83 -4.96 22.64
C ILE A 420 -3.88 -6.09 22.61
N ASP A 421 -4.19 -6.62 23.77
CA ASP A 421 -5.38 -7.45 23.96
C ASP A 421 -6.58 -6.59 24.36
N ALA A 422 -7.39 -6.23 23.36
CA ALA A 422 -8.56 -5.39 23.55
C ALA A 422 -9.68 -6.06 24.36
N THR A 423 -9.53 -7.33 24.76
CA THR A 423 -10.46 -8.08 25.62
C THR A 423 -9.93 -8.28 27.05
N SER A 424 -8.95 -7.50 27.44
CA SER A 424 -8.32 -7.51 28.76
C SER A 424 -8.22 -6.09 29.33
N VAL A 425 -7.68 -5.98 30.52
CA VAL A 425 -7.39 -4.70 31.22
C VAL A 425 -6.50 -3.74 30.41
N GLU A 426 -5.77 -4.22 29.41
CA GLU A 426 -4.92 -3.36 28.58
C GLU A 426 -5.72 -2.25 27.87
N PHE A 427 -7.00 -2.49 27.58
CA PHE A 427 -7.85 -1.46 26.99
C PHE A 427 -8.24 -0.37 27.99
N ALA A 428 -8.37 -0.71 29.28
CA ALA A 428 -8.54 0.26 30.37
C ALA A 428 -7.27 1.13 30.55
N HIS A 429 -6.10 0.52 30.47
CA HIS A 429 -4.82 1.27 30.51
C HIS A 429 -4.69 2.24 29.33
N LEU A 430 -5.06 1.80 28.12
CA LEU A 430 -5.09 2.68 26.96
C LEU A 430 -6.05 3.85 27.16
N TYR A 431 -7.23 3.61 27.74
CA TYR A 431 -8.20 4.64 28.07
C TYR A 431 -7.62 5.66 29.09
N LYS A 432 -6.97 5.18 30.15
CA LYS A 432 -6.35 6.04 31.18
C LYS A 432 -5.38 7.05 30.54
N ASP A 433 -4.52 6.61 29.65
CA ASP A 433 -3.59 7.50 28.96
C ASP A 433 -4.29 8.43 27.97
N PHE A 434 -5.26 7.93 27.24
CA PHE A 434 -6.04 8.70 26.26
C PHE A 434 -6.93 9.78 26.96
N ALA A 435 -7.40 9.52 28.16
CA ALA A 435 -8.25 10.43 28.93
C ALA A 435 -7.50 11.62 29.54
N LYS A 436 -6.16 11.63 29.56
CA LYS A 436 -5.33 12.70 30.16
C LYS A 436 -5.61 14.10 29.60
N PHE A 437 -6.04 14.19 28.36
CA PHE A 437 -6.34 15.47 27.71
C PHE A 437 -7.83 15.50 27.28
N ASN A 438 -8.45 16.69 27.26
CA ASN A 438 -9.89 16.83 27.07
C ASN A 438 -10.34 16.62 25.61
N ASN A 439 -9.61 17.16 24.65
CA ASN A 439 -9.95 17.12 23.23
C ASN A 439 -9.54 15.78 22.62
N LYS A 440 -10.48 15.06 22.00
CA LYS A 440 -10.26 13.73 21.45
C LYS A 440 -10.33 13.70 19.92
N GLY A 441 -9.48 12.90 19.30
CA GLY A 441 -9.55 12.63 17.87
C GLY A 441 -9.35 11.15 17.59
N ALA A 442 -10.00 10.67 16.53
CA ALA A 442 -9.82 9.32 16.01
C ALA A 442 -9.88 9.36 14.48
N GLY A 443 -8.87 8.82 13.84
CA GLY A 443 -8.72 8.90 12.41
C GLY A 443 -8.30 7.60 11.75
N ASP A 444 -8.56 7.54 10.45
CA ASP A 444 -8.18 6.44 9.58
C ASP A 444 -7.64 7.02 8.27
N PHE A 445 -6.88 6.23 7.53
CA PHE A 445 -6.32 6.64 6.25
C PHE A 445 -6.93 5.84 5.11
N SER A 446 -7.12 6.49 3.98
CA SER A 446 -7.60 5.79 2.80
C SER A 446 -6.44 5.10 2.09
N LYS A 447 -6.42 3.75 2.09
CA LYS A 447 -5.38 2.93 1.43
C LYS A 447 -3.96 3.31 1.88
N PHE A 448 -3.75 3.32 3.18
CA PHE A 448 -2.55 3.85 3.83
C PHE A 448 -1.25 3.21 3.31
N ASP A 449 -1.18 1.90 3.22
CA ASP A 449 -0.05 1.15 2.67
C ASP A 449 0.31 1.52 1.22
N GLN A 450 -0.62 2.14 0.51
CA GLN A 450 -0.48 2.56 -0.89
C GLN A 450 -0.18 4.06 -1.06
N CYS A 451 -0.35 4.90 -0.06
CA CYS A 451 -0.10 6.34 -0.16
C CYS A 451 1.23 6.79 0.46
N GLN A 452 2.02 5.85 0.98
CA GLN A 452 3.34 6.12 1.51
C GLN A 452 4.36 6.23 0.37
N GLY A 453 5.21 7.22 0.38
CA GLY A 453 6.30 7.37 -0.59
C GLY A 453 7.60 6.76 -0.05
N ILE A 454 8.64 6.66 -0.91
CA ILE A 454 9.97 6.16 -0.50
C ILE A 454 10.50 6.97 0.69
N THR A 455 10.35 8.29 0.65
CA THR A 455 10.92 9.21 1.64
C THR A 455 10.47 8.89 3.06
N ILE A 456 9.16 8.81 3.30
CA ILE A 456 8.66 8.56 4.66
C ILE A 456 8.91 7.11 5.11
N LEU A 457 8.85 6.14 4.18
CA LEU A 457 9.20 4.75 4.49
C LEU A 457 10.68 4.62 4.87
N MET A 458 11.58 5.27 4.14
CA MET A 458 13.01 5.31 4.49
C MET A 458 13.22 5.95 5.86
N THR A 459 12.52 7.05 6.16
CA THR A 459 12.60 7.70 7.47
C THR A 459 12.15 6.75 8.60
N ALA A 460 11.09 5.95 8.38
CA ALA A 460 10.69 4.94 9.35
C ALA A 460 11.76 3.84 9.53
N PHE A 461 12.40 3.39 8.44
CA PHE A 461 13.52 2.45 8.55
C PHE A 461 14.77 3.08 9.19
N GLU A 462 15.02 4.38 9.02
CA GLU A 462 16.08 5.09 9.75
C GLU A 462 15.83 5.07 11.27
N MET A 463 14.57 5.20 11.72
CA MET A 463 14.21 5.03 13.14
C MET A 463 14.51 3.60 13.62
N LEU A 464 14.10 2.58 12.86
CA LEU A 464 14.41 1.18 13.19
C LEU A 464 15.92 0.93 13.22
N TYR A 465 16.67 1.48 12.25
CA TYR A 465 18.13 1.39 12.22
C TYR A 465 18.77 1.98 13.47
N TYR A 466 18.33 3.16 13.88
CA TYR A 466 18.84 3.81 15.08
C TYR A 466 18.60 2.93 16.31
N MET A 467 17.36 2.45 16.48
CA MET A 467 16.99 1.60 17.62
C MET A 467 17.78 0.28 17.65
N MET A 468 18.08 -0.31 16.49
CA MET A 468 18.84 -1.56 16.42
C MET A 468 20.35 -1.36 16.62
N PHE A 469 20.96 -0.46 15.87
CA PHE A 469 22.43 -0.40 15.71
C PHE A 469 23.10 0.72 16.49
N ILE A 470 22.35 1.72 16.93
CA ILE A 470 22.91 2.84 17.70
C ILE A 470 22.52 2.67 19.18
N TRP A 471 21.22 2.59 19.48
CA TRP A 471 20.75 2.41 20.85
C TRP A 471 20.90 0.95 21.31
N GLY A 472 20.42 -0.04 20.55
CA GLY A 472 20.46 -1.47 20.88
C GLY A 472 21.82 -2.14 20.69
N ASN A 473 22.81 -1.42 20.12
CA ASN A 473 24.18 -1.88 19.91
C ASN A 473 24.32 -3.26 19.25
N MET A 474 23.46 -3.56 18.26
CA MET A 474 23.55 -4.80 17.47
C MET A 474 24.85 -4.88 16.68
N ASN A 475 25.25 -6.11 16.35
CA ASN A 475 26.44 -6.39 15.55
C ASN A 475 26.48 -5.51 14.27
N PRO A 476 27.51 -4.67 14.10
CA PRO A 476 27.66 -3.78 12.95
C PRO A 476 27.67 -4.50 11.60
N ASP A 477 28.08 -5.77 11.52
CA ASP A 477 28.12 -6.56 10.29
C ASP A 477 26.72 -6.80 9.68
N LEU A 478 25.66 -6.64 10.49
CA LEU A 478 24.29 -6.75 10.05
C LEU A 478 23.72 -5.48 9.40
N LYS A 479 24.43 -4.34 9.46
CA LYS A 479 23.96 -3.06 8.89
C LYS A 479 23.69 -3.15 7.40
N ILE A 480 24.55 -3.85 6.67
CA ILE A 480 24.37 -4.06 5.22
C ILE A 480 23.11 -4.90 4.97
N GLN A 481 22.93 -5.98 5.72
CA GLN A 481 21.72 -6.84 5.60
C GLN A 481 20.45 -6.06 5.93
N PHE A 482 20.47 -5.22 6.95
CA PHE A 482 19.37 -4.33 7.31
C PHE A 482 18.95 -3.46 6.12
N TRP A 483 19.89 -2.75 5.51
CA TRP A 483 19.57 -1.86 4.39
C TRP A 483 19.13 -2.61 3.14
N CYS A 484 19.72 -3.76 2.83
CA CYS A 484 19.27 -4.62 1.73
C CYS A 484 17.83 -5.08 1.95
N SER A 485 17.48 -5.52 3.17
CA SER A 485 16.13 -5.92 3.53
C SER A 485 15.12 -4.76 3.44
N ALA A 486 15.50 -3.56 3.91
CA ALA A 486 14.69 -2.37 3.83
C ALA A 486 14.36 -2.02 2.36
N TRP A 487 15.36 -2.03 1.48
CA TRP A 487 15.16 -1.77 0.06
C TRP A 487 14.34 -2.87 -0.64
N ASP A 488 14.48 -4.13 -0.25
CA ASP A 488 13.66 -5.23 -0.77
C ASP A 488 12.18 -5.10 -0.37
N ILE A 489 11.88 -4.44 0.75
CA ILE A 489 10.53 -4.13 1.18
C ILE A 489 10.01 -2.86 0.49
N ILE A 490 10.75 -1.75 0.57
CA ILE A 490 10.29 -0.42 0.10
C ILE A 490 10.16 -0.37 -1.43
N CYS A 491 11.09 -1.01 -2.15
CA CYS A 491 11.10 -1.11 -3.61
C CYS A 491 10.82 -2.55 -4.03
N CYS A 492 9.67 -3.09 -3.60
CA CYS A 492 9.36 -4.50 -3.74
C CYS A 492 8.89 -4.87 -5.15
N PHE A 493 9.32 -6.06 -5.59
CA PHE A 493 8.72 -6.71 -6.74
C PHE A 493 7.40 -7.36 -6.37
N VAL A 494 6.40 -7.20 -7.21
CA VAL A 494 5.07 -7.79 -7.01
C VAL A 494 4.61 -8.48 -8.30
N ASN A 495 4.20 -9.71 -8.18
CA ASN A 495 3.36 -10.35 -9.17
C ASN A 495 1.94 -9.79 -9.04
N TYR A 496 1.62 -8.79 -9.85
CA TYR A 496 0.36 -8.09 -9.83
C TYR A 496 -0.58 -8.65 -10.90
N ASN A 497 -1.37 -9.65 -10.53
CA ASN A 497 -2.30 -10.33 -11.44
C ASN A 497 -1.64 -10.86 -12.74
N GLY A 498 -0.39 -11.28 -12.65
CA GLY A 498 0.40 -11.78 -13.77
C GLY A 498 1.41 -10.79 -14.36
N ASP A 499 1.34 -9.52 -14.01
CA ASP A 499 2.37 -8.54 -14.36
C ASP A 499 3.45 -8.51 -13.27
N LEU A 500 4.73 -8.56 -13.66
CA LEU A 500 5.86 -8.35 -12.76
C LEU A 500 6.16 -6.86 -12.68
N VAL A 501 5.92 -6.29 -11.52
CA VAL A 501 6.05 -4.85 -11.27
C VAL A 501 6.92 -4.61 -10.06
N MET A 502 7.82 -3.65 -10.12
CA MET A 502 8.50 -3.12 -8.94
C MET A 502 7.80 -1.82 -8.53
N PHE A 503 7.28 -1.78 -7.31
CA PHE A 503 6.72 -0.56 -6.73
C PHE A 503 7.79 0.22 -5.99
N LEU A 504 7.81 1.54 -6.19
CA LEU A 504 8.75 2.46 -5.56
C LEU A 504 8.04 3.17 -4.38
N GLY A 505 8.34 2.76 -3.17
CA GLY A 505 7.71 3.32 -1.97
C GLY A 505 6.33 2.72 -1.67
N PHE A 506 6.26 1.42 -1.53
CA PHE A 506 5.08 0.66 -1.16
C PHE A 506 5.37 -0.18 0.08
N ASN A 507 4.43 -0.23 1.04
CA ASN A 507 4.53 -1.15 2.17
C ASN A 507 3.67 -2.38 1.90
N PRO A 508 4.28 -3.52 1.50
CA PRO A 508 3.51 -4.71 1.13
C PRO A 508 2.82 -5.31 2.36
N SER A 509 1.49 -5.39 2.31
CA SER A 509 0.63 -5.75 3.46
C SER A 509 0.85 -7.16 4.04
N GLY A 510 1.58 -8.03 3.36
CA GLY A 510 1.97 -9.37 3.86
C GLY A 510 3.39 -9.45 4.43
N ASN A 511 4.12 -8.37 4.48
CA ASN A 511 5.40 -8.28 5.16
C ASN A 511 5.18 -8.37 6.69
N PRO A 512 5.98 -9.13 7.45
CA PRO A 512 5.87 -9.19 8.91
C PRO A 512 5.96 -7.83 9.62
N LEU A 513 6.65 -6.86 9.03
CA LEU A 513 6.82 -5.50 9.59
C LEU A 513 5.70 -4.53 9.20
N THR A 514 4.73 -4.92 8.39
CA THR A 514 3.75 -3.97 7.79
C THR A 514 3.06 -3.09 8.82
N VAL A 515 2.54 -3.68 9.89
CA VAL A 515 1.80 -2.93 10.92
C VAL A 515 2.73 -2.03 11.74
N ILE A 516 3.96 -2.45 11.98
CA ILE A 516 4.99 -1.67 12.69
C ILE A 516 5.42 -0.46 11.85
N ILE A 517 5.76 -0.69 10.58
CA ILE A 517 6.13 0.39 9.65
C ILE A 517 4.97 1.37 9.48
N ASN A 518 3.74 0.88 9.30
CA ASN A 518 2.57 1.74 9.22
C ASN A 518 2.37 2.57 10.49
N GLY A 519 2.55 1.99 11.69
CA GLY A 519 2.48 2.72 12.95
C GLY A 519 3.53 3.83 13.05
N LEU A 520 4.78 3.56 12.68
CA LEU A 520 5.85 4.57 12.65
C LEU A 520 5.59 5.67 11.61
N VAL A 521 5.09 5.31 10.43
CA VAL A 521 4.69 6.30 9.41
C VAL A 521 3.53 7.15 9.92
N ASN A 522 2.55 6.54 10.59
CA ASN A 522 1.42 7.25 11.18
C ASN A 522 1.89 8.25 12.26
N LEU A 523 2.77 7.85 13.16
CA LEU A 523 3.42 8.74 14.12
C LEU A 523 4.18 9.88 13.42
N LEU A 524 5.01 9.56 12.42
CA LEU A 524 5.75 10.57 11.65
C LEU A 524 4.83 11.58 10.96
N LEU A 525 3.68 11.15 10.45
CA LEU A 525 2.70 12.05 9.83
C LEU A 525 2.07 13.00 10.86
N HIS A 526 1.71 12.51 12.04
CA HIS A 526 1.16 13.36 13.10
C HIS A 526 2.16 14.40 13.59
N ILE A 527 3.41 13.99 13.86
CA ILE A 527 4.44 14.92 14.31
C ILE A 527 4.91 15.86 13.18
N TYR A 528 4.84 15.44 11.93
CA TYR A 528 5.12 16.30 10.79
C TYR A 528 4.05 17.41 10.64
N CYS A 529 2.76 17.06 10.75
CA CYS A 529 1.68 18.05 10.77
C CYS A 529 1.81 19.00 11.96
N TRP A 530 2.19 18.50 13.13
CA TRP A 530 2.54 19.32 14.29
C TRP A 530 3.67 20.29 13.95
N GLY A 531 4.77 19.81 13.38
CA GLY A 531 5.94 20.60 13.02
C GLY A 531 5.67 21.70 12.00
N LYS A 532 4.66 21.50 11.11
CA LYS A 532 4.19 22.54 10.18
C LYS A 532 3.53 23.72 10.89
N ARG A 533 2.94 23.53 12.06
CA ARG A 533 2.11 24.51 12.76
C ARG A 533 2.62 24.92 14.13
N CYS A 534 3.58 24.18 14.70
CA CYS A 534 4.01 24.40 16.08
C CYS A 534 4.60 25.81 16.30
N LYS A 535 5.38 26.33 15.36
CA LYS A 535 5.99 27.67 15.44
C LYS A 535 4.94 28.79 15.46
N ASP A 536 3.88 28.66 14.69
CA ASP A 536 2.77 29.62 14.64
C ASP A 536 1.97 29.64 15.96
N ASN A 537 2.19 28.63 16.82
CA ASN A 537 1.52 28.43 18.10
C ASN A 537 2.49 28.44 19.28
N ASP A 538 3.65 29.07 19.14
CA ASP A 538 4.69 29.20 20.17
C ASP A 538 5.12 27.85 20.79
N LYS A 539 5.26 26.81 19.96
CA LYS A 539 5.67 25.48 20.34
C LYS A 539 6.92 25.02 19.57
N LEU A 540 7.66 24.08 20.16
CA LEU A 540 8.74 23.37 19.50
C LEU A 540 8.24 22.00 18.99
N ILE A 541 8.94 21.39 18.07
CA ILE A 541 8.61 20.04 17.59
C ILE A 541 8.70 19.04 18.76
N SER A 542 9.70 19.21 19.65
CA SER A 542 9.90 18.39 20.85
C SER A 542 8.79 18.47 21.89
N ASP A 543 7.91 19.48 21.82
CA ASP A 543 6.76 19.61 22.74
C ASP A 543 5.61 18.65 22.38
N PHE A 544 5.68 17.96 21.24
CA PHE A 544 4.63 17.07 20.77
C PHE A 544 4.22 16.05 21.84
N PHE A 545 5.17 15.27 22.32
CA PHE A 545 4.90 14.17 23.29
C PHE A 545 4.44 14.65 24.68
N LYS A 546 4.64 15.93 25.00
CA LYS A 546 4.13 16.55 26.25
C LYS A 546 2.71 17.10 26.07
N SER A 547 2.30 17.40 24.83
CA SER A 547 1.07 18.10 24.51
C SER A 547 0.02 17.23 23.85
N VAL A 548 0.43 16.06 23.33
CA VAL A 548 -0.42 15.14 22.57
C VAL A 548 -0.17 13.72 23.06
N PHE A 549 -1.23 13.04 23.47
CA PHE A 549 -1.23 11.58 23.50
C PHE A 549 -1.57 11.06 22.12
N LEU A 550 -0.83 10.09 21.62
CA LEU A 550 -1.11 9.41 20.35
C LEU A 550 -0.93 7.90 20.54
N SER A 551 -1.87 7.12 20.02
CA SER A 551 -1.70 5.68 19.89
C SER A 551 -2.16 5.21 18.52
N THR A 552 -1.33 4.40 17.87
CA THR A 552 -1.54 3.92 16.51
C THR A 552 -1.66 2.39 16.46
N TYR A 553 -2.44 1.88 15.52
CA TYR A 553 -2.42 0.47 15.15
C TYR A 553 -2.39 0.36 13.61
N GLY A 554 -1.19 0.50 13.06
CA GLY A 554 -1.05 0.66 11.61
C GLY A 554 -1.63 1.99 11.13
N ASP A 555 -2.71 1.93 10.36
CA ASP A 555 -3.44 3.09 9.85
C ASP A 555 -4.47 3.67 10.82
N ASP A 556 -5.01 2.88 11.73
CA ASP A 556 -5.89 3.38 12.80
C ASP A 556 -5.10 4.21 13.81
N SER A 557 -5.66 5.34 14.25
CA SER A 557 -5.07 6.18 15.30
C SER A 557 -6.11 6.85 16.16
N ILE A 558 -5.78 7.00 17.44
CA ILE A 558 -6.46 7.90 18.39
C ILE A 558 -5.45 8.87 18.98
N PHE A 559 -5.86 10.10 19.18
CA PHE A 559 -5.06 11.10 19.87
C PHE A 559 -5.92 11.94 20.82
N SER A 560 -5.28 12.48 21.85
CA SER A 560 -5.89 13.49 22.70
C SER A 560 -4.92 14.64 22.99
N THR A 561 -5.49 15.84 23.20
CA THR A 561 -4.73 17.06 23.47
C THR A 561 -5.59 18.09 24.18
N ASN A 562 -4.98 19.08 24.82
CA ASN A 562 -5.69 20.26 25.33
C ASN A 562 -5.55 21.49 24.37
N LEU A 563 -4.91 21.31 23.21
CA LEU A 563 -4.66 22.38 22.26
C LEU A 563 -5.75 22.42 21.18
N GLU A 564 -6.43 23.53 21.05
CA GLU A 564 -7.52 23.72 20.09
C GLU A 564 -7.06 23.63 18.62
N TRP A 565 -5.82 24.05 18.33
CA TRP A 565 -5.31 24.08 16.97
C TRP A 565 -4.87 22.71 16.45
N PHE A 566 -4.44 21.79 17.34
CA PHE A 566 -4.07 20.43 16.93
C PHE A 566 -5.30 19.54 16.93
N ASN A 567 -5.98 19.47 15.81
CA ASN A 567 -7.26 18.81 15.65
C ASN A 567 -7.36 18.05 14.33
N GLN A 568 -8.43 17.29 14.12
CA GLN A 568 -8.64 16.45 12.94
C GLN A 568 -8.74 17.24 11.63
N ILE A 569 -9.27 18.46 11.67
CA ILE A 569 -9.37 19.33 10.49
C ILE A 569 -7.96 19.76 10.06
N MET A 570 -7.12 20.20 11.01
CA MET A 570 -5.73 20.56 10.75
C MET A 570 -4.95 19.36 10.16
N LEU A 571 -5.10 18.15 10.76
CA LEU A 571 -4.45 16.95 10.24
C LEU A 571 -4.88 16.64 8.80
N ARG A 572 -6.19 16.70 8.51
CA ARG A 572 -6.73 16.51 7.15
C ARG A 572 -6.10 17.50 6.17
N ASP A 573 -6.08 18.77 6.51
CA ASP A 573 -5.63 19.84 5.62
C ASP A 573 -4.13 19.74 5.31
N GLU A 574 -3.29 19.50 6.31
CA GLU A 574 -1.85 19.33 6.11
C GLU A 574 -1.53 18.03 5.34
N LEU A 575 -2.21 16.93 5.62
CA LEU A 575 -2.01 15.66 4.93
C LEU A 575 -2.52 15.72 3.48
N GLN A 576 -3.55 16.50 3.20
CA GLN A 576 -4.03 16.69 1.84
C GLN A 576 -2.98 17.38 0.94
N LEU A 577 -2.16 18.28 1.50
CA LEU A 577 -1.02 18.89 0.78
C LEU A 577 0.02 17.85 0.36
N LEU A 578 0.09 16.72 1.06
CA LEU A 578 0.93 15.57 0.75
C LEU A 578 0.22 14.52 -0.11
N ASN A 579 -0.97 14.81 -0.66
CA ASN A 579 -1.82 13.84 -1.34
C ASN A 579 -2.19 12.60 -0.48
N ILE A 580 -2.16 12.72 0.84
CA ILE A 580 -2.57 11.69 1.79
C ILE A 580 -3.99 11.98 2.25
N THR A 581 -4.91 11.03 2.08
CA THR A 581 -6.31 11.21 2.48
C THR A 581 -6.52 10.68 3.90
N TYR A 582 -6.68 11.62 4.82
CA TYR A 582 -7.12 11.35 6.19
C TYR A 582 -8.66 11.37 6.24
N THR A 583 -9.28 10.50 7.01
CA THR A 583 -10.73 10.38 7.13
C THR A 583 -11.12 10.24 8.60
N MET A 584 -12.32 10.65 8.93
CA MET A 584 -12.91 10.36 10.23
C MET A 584 -13.00 8.85 10.46
N ALA A 585 -12.86 8.39 11.70
CA ALA A 585 -12.92 6.96 12.05
C ALA A 585 -14.28 6.31 11.68
N ASP A 586 -15.37 7.07 11.80
CA ASP A 586 -16.72 6.66 11.41
C ASP A 586 -16.99 6.74 9.90
N LYS A 587 -16.02 7.25 9.13
CA LYS A 587 -16.12 7.49 7.67
C LYS A 587 -17.15 8.55 7.28
N SER A 588 -17.53 9.45 8.20
CA SER A 588 -18.39 10.58 7.87
C SER A 588 -17.66 11.56 6.94
N GLU A 589 -18.42 12.28 6.10
CA GLU A 589 -17.90 13.33 5.22
C GLU A 589 -17.77 14.66 5.97
N ASP A 590 -18.51 14.82 7.06
CA ASP A 590 -18.47 16.00 7.90
C ASP A 590 -17.33 15.91 8.92
N PHE A 591 -16.27 16.67 8.69
CA PHE A 591 -15.15 16.75 9.61
C PHE A 591 -15.47 17.70 10.78
N ILE A 592 -15.29 17.16 11.99
CA ILE A 592 -15.34 17.95 13.22
C ILE A 592 -13.94 18.03 13.84
N PRO A 593 -13.60 19.14 14.55
CA PRO A 593 -12.28 19.29 15.16
C PRO A 593 -11.96 18.16 16.14
N PHE A 594 -12.90 17.83 17.00
CA PHE A 594 -12.77 16.83 18.05
C PHE A 594 -14.03 15.99 18.15
N ILE A 595 -13.87 14.75 18.62
CA ILE A 595 -14.95 13.77 18.79
C ILE A 595 -15.30 13.69 20.28
N PRO A 596 -16.58 13.71 20.68
CA PRO A 596 -16.99 13.39 22.04
C PRO A 596 -16.48 11.99 22.43
N MET A 597 -16.05 11.82 23.68
CA MET A 597 -15.45 10.56 24.16
C MET A 597 -16.33 9.34 23.91
N LYS A 598 -17.63 9.47 24.09
CA LYS A 598 -18.61 8.39 23.85
C LYS A 598 -18.66 7.91 22.38
N ASP A 599 -18.28 8.76 21.42
CA ASP A 599 -18.30 8.48 20.00
C ASP A 599 -16.94 8.03 19.46
N VAL A 600 -15.88 8.07 20.31
CA VAL A 600 -14.56 7.60 19.92
C VAL A 600 -14.58 6.09 19.73
N THR A 601 -14.07 5.65 18.58
CA THR A 601 -13.83 4.24 18.30
C THR A 601 -12.38 3.99 17.91
N PHE A 602 -11.80 2.93 18.44
CA PHE A 602 -10.46 2.46 18.09
C PHE A 602 -10.47 0.94 17.91
N LEU A 603 -9.91 0.44 16.83
CA LEU A 603 -9.99 -0.99 16.46
C LEU A 603 -11.43 -1.51 16.38
N LYS A 604 -12.37 -0.65 15.99
CA LYS A 604 -13.83 -0.87 15.99
C LYS A 604 -14.43 -1.13 17.38
N ARG A 605 -13.77 -0.68 18.43
CA ARG A 605 -14.22 -0.77 19.80
C ARG A 605 -14.42 0.61 20.39
N SER A 606 -15.49 0.79 21.14
CA SER A 606 -15.74 1.97 21.96
C SER A 606 -15.28 1.71 23.40
N PHE A 607 -14.89 2.77 24.08
CA PHE A 607 -14.55 2.73 25.50
C PHE A 607 -15.84 2.80 26.35
N VAL A 608 -16.14 1.77 27.09
CA VAL A 608 -17.39 1.68 27.87
C VAL A 608 -17.11 1.17 29.26
N LEU A 609 -17.71 1.80 30.28
CA LEU A 609 -17.71 1.26 31.63
C LEU A 609 -18.56 -0.01 31.68
N HIS A 610 -18.00 -1.10 32.16
CA HIS A 610 -18.70 -2.37 32.33
C HIS A 610 -19.17 -2.53 33.78
N ASP A 611 -20.48 -2.63 33.98
CA ASP A 611 -21.08 -2.58 35.32
C ASP A 611 -20.56 -3.67 36.26
N ASP A 612 -20.45 -4.93 35.83
CA ASP A 612 -20.02 -6.03 36.68
C ASP A 612 -18.48 -6.10 36.88
N LEU A 613 -17.71 -5.52 35.99
CA LEU A 613 -16.24 -5.45 36.12
C LEU A 613 -15.78 -4.18 36.83
N GLN A 614 -16.61 -3.12 36.82
CA GLN A 614 -16.26 -1.77 37.30
C GLN A 614 -14.98 -1.24 36.64
N GLU A 615 -14.79 -1.57 35.34
CA GLU A 615 -13.64 -1.17 34.51
C GLU A 615 -14.10 -0.69 33.14
N ILE A 616 -13.30 0.16 32.52
CA ILE A 616 -13.46 0.53 31.10
C ILE A 616 -13.02 -0.65 30.23
N VAL A 617 -13.88 -1.07 29.34
CA VAL A 617 -13.64 -2.18 28.42
C VAL A 617 -13.78 -1.77 26.96
N GLY A 618 -13.17 -2.53 26.07
CA GLY A 618 -13.27 -2.35 24.62
C GLY A 618 -14.49 -3.06 24.04
N ARG A 619 -15.66 -2.39 23.97
CA ARG A 619 -16.87 -2.94 23.39
C ARG A 619 -16.82 -2.91 21.86
N LEU A 620 -16.80 -4.09 21.22
CA LEU A 620 -16.79 -4.20 19.75
C LEU A 620 -18.12 -3.67 19.17
N ASP A 621 -18.03 -2.98 18.04
CA ASP A 621 -19.18 -2.53 17.27
C ASP A 621 -20.15 -3.69 16.96
N GLU A 622 -21.43 -3.54 17.34
CA GLU A 622 -22.47 -4.55 17.17
C GLU A 622 -22.61 -4.98 15.69
N ALA A 623 -22.52 -4.04 14.75
CA ALA A 623 -22.60 -4.37 13.32
C ALA A 623 -21.48 -5.34 12.88
N SER A 624 -20.32 -5.30 13.53
CA SER A 624 -19.22 -6.25 13.29
C SER A 624 -19.56 -7.64 13.83
N ILE A 625 -20.21 -7.75 14.99
CA ILE A 625 -20.68 -9.03 15.55
C ILE A 625 -21.76 -9.62 14.64
N ILE A 626 -22.79 -8.84 14.32
CA ILE A 626 -23.90 -9.26 13.45
C ILE A 626 -23.40 -9.69 12.07
N LYS A 627 -22.44 -8.96 11.49
CA LYS A 627 -21.82 -9.35 10.23
C LYS A 627 -21.21 -10.75 10.28
N SER A 628 -20.56 -11.13 11.40
CA SER A 628 -19.97 -12.46 11.59
C SER A 628 -21.03 -13.55 11.82
N LEU A 629 -22.22 -13.17 12.29
CA LEU A 629 -23.36 -14.05 12.43
C LEU A 629 -24.13 -14.25 11.10
N LEU A 630 -24.10 -13.29 10.19
CA LEU A 630 -24.76 -13.40 8.90
C LEU A 630 -23.94 -14.21 7.88
N TYR A 631 -22.63 -14.03 7.85
CA TYR A 631 -21.76 -14.64 6.85
C TYR A 631 -20.48 -15.17 7.47
N CYS A 632 -19.93 -16.21 6.87
CA CYS A 632 -18.60 -16.73 7.18
C CYS A 632 -17.79 -17.01 5.92
N VAL A 633 -16.46 -17.17 6.06
CA VAL A 633 -15.59 -17.62 4.98
C VAL A 633 -15.41 -19.13 5.12
N GLY A 634 -16.02 -19.90 4.22
CA GLY A 634 -15.97 -21.36 4.27
C GLY A 634 -14.55 -21.92 4.29
N SER A 635 -14.26 -22.81 5.24
CA SER A 635 -12.99 -23.52 5.31
C SER A 635 -12.94 -24.66 4.28
N LYS A 636 -11.73 -25.06 3.88
CA LYS A 636 -11.53 -26.26 3.07
C LYS A 636 -11.41 -27.54 3.92
N THR A 637 -11.13 -27.39 5.20
CA THR A 637 -10.78 -28.49 6.11
C THR A 637 -11.76 -28.64 7.26
N VAL A 638 -12.54 -27.59 7.58
CA VAL A 638 -13.49 -27.55 8.68
C VAL A 638 -14.90 -27.44 8.11
N SER A 639 -15.84 -28.26 8.59
CA SER A 639 -17.23 -28.22 8.13
C SER A 639 -17.89 -26.87 8.47
N LEU A 640 -18.87 -26.46 7.67
CA LEU A 640 -19.65 -25.24 7.90
C LEU A 640 -20.35 -25.31 9.27
N LYS A 641 -20.85 -26.48 9.66
CA LYS A 641 -21.48 -26.72 10.96
C LYS A 641 -20.55 -26.38 12.12
N TYR A 642 -19.32 -26.90 12.08
CA TYR A 642 -18.30 -26.61 13.10
C TYR A 642 -17.90 -25.12 13.12
N GLN A 643 -17.69 -24.51 11.95
CA GLN A 643 -17.37 -23.06 11.87
C GLN A 643 -18.50 -22.20 12.44
N ASN A 644 -19.77 -22.57 12.21
CA ASN A 644 -20.92 -21.83 12.73
C ASN A 644 -21.05 -22.00 14.25
N LYS A 645 -20.78 -23.20 14.78
CA LYS A 645 -20.66 -23.42 16.22
C LYS A 645 -19.67 -22.46 16.87
N ASP A 646 -18.42 -22.40 16.32
CA ASP A 646 -17.36 -21.52 16.83
C ASP A 646 -17.73 -20.03 16.73
N SER A 647 -18.45 -19.65 15.67
CA SER A 647 -18.91 -18.28 15.45
C SER A 647 -19.90 -17.82 16.52
N LEU A 648 -20.84 -18.69 16.96
CA LEU A 648 -21.76 -18.38 18.06
C LEU A 648 -21.02 -18.15 19.38
N GLY A 649 -20.04 -19.03 19.70
CA GLY A 649 -19.24 -18.87 20.92
C GLY A 649 -18.39 -17.59 20.91
N SER A 650 -17.85 -17.23 19.75
CA SER A 650 -17.06 -16.00 19.59
C SER A 650 -17.94 -14.75 19.70
N ALA A 651 -19.10 -14.74 19.04
CA ALA A 651 -20.06 -13.64 19.12
C ALA A 651 -20.56 -13.43 20.55
N LEU A 652 -20.82 -14.52 21.28
CA LEU A 652 -21.30 -14.43 22.65
C LEU A 652 -20.25 -13.83 23.61
N ARG A 653 -18.95 -14.14 23.38
CA ARG A 653 -17.86 -13.49 24.13
C ARG A 653 -17.76 -11.99 23.85
N GLU A 654 -18.12 -11.54 22.66
CA GLU A 654 -18.19 -10.10 22.36
C GLU A 654 -19.46 -9.46 22.98
N PHE A 655 -20.60 -10.16 23.01
CA PHE A 655 -21.80 -9.68 23.69
C PHE A 655 -21.63 -9.60 25.22
N PHE A 656 -20.64 -10.25 25.81
CA PHE A 656 -20.29 -10.08 27.21
C PHE A 656 -20.04 -8.60 27.55
N PHE A 657 -19.36 -7.87 26.68
CA PHE A 657 -19.04 -6.45 26.88
C PHE A 657 -20.27 -5.51 26.71
N TYR A 658 -21.46 -6.05 26.42
CA TYR A 658 -22.72 -5.31 26.38
C TYR A 658 -23.56 -5.46 27.68
N GLY A 659 -23.01 -6.15 28.67
CA GLY A 659 -23.65 -6.39 29.96
C GLY A 659 -24.47 -7.67 30.02
N ARG A 660 -24.89 -8.05 31.24
CA ARG A 660 -25.53 -9.34 31.56
C ARG A 660 -26.81 -9.56 30.78
N ASP A 661 -27.69 -8.57 30.73
CA ASP A 661 -29.00 -8.71 30.10
C ASP A 661 -28.90 -9.02 28.59
N THR A 662 -28.05 -8.23 27.89
CA THR A 662 -27.79 -8.46 26.45
C THR A 662 -27.16 -9.82 26.21
N PHE A 663 -26.19 -10.21 27.04
CA PHE A 663 -25.54 -11.51 26.96
C PHE A 663 -26.53 -12.68 27.08
N GLU A 664 -27.39 -12.65 28.11
CA GLU A 664 -28.33 -13.75 28.37
C GLU A 664 -29.42 -13.85 27.27
N ILE A 665 -29.85 -12.71 26.72
CA ILE A 665 -30.77 -12.70 25.56
C ILE A 665 -30.12 -13.42 24.37
N TRP A 666 -28.85 -13.06 24.03
CA TRP A 666 -28.16 -13.68 22.92
C TRP A 666 -27.78 -15.14 23.20
N ARG A 667 -27.41 -15.46 24.45
CA ARG A 667 -27.08 -16.83 24.85
C ARG A 667 -28.28 -17.74 24.66
N LYS A 668 -29.47 -17.32 25.08
CA LYS A 668 -30.72 -18.08 24.88
C LYS A 668 -30.98 -18.34 23.39
N ARG A 669 -30.91 -17.30 22.56
CA ARG A 669 -31.08 -17.44 21.10
C ARG A 669 -30.05 -18.40 20.49
N PHE A 670 -28.80 -18.30 20.90
CA PHE A 670 -27.75 -19.18 20.37
C PHE A 670 -27.94 -20.64 20.81
N MET A 671 -28.49 -20.89 22.01
CA MET A 671 -28.87 -22.24 22.41
C MET A 671 -29.99 -22.79 21.51
N ASP A 672 -31.00 -21.97 21.17
CA ASP A 672 -32.06 -22.37 20.24
C ASP A 672 -31.46 -22.70 18.85
N TYR A 673 -30.46 -21.92 18.36
CA TYR A 673 -29.78 -22.21 17.09
C TYR A 673 -28.93 -23.48 17.16
N VAL A 674 -28.24 -23.73 18.29
CA VAL A 674 -27.51 -24.98 18.49
C VAL A 674 -28.40 -26.19 18.33
N VAL A 675 -29.58 -26.15 18.92
CA VAL A 675 -30.59 -27.23 18.82
C VAL A 675 -31.17 -27.28 17.40
N LYS A 676 -31.67 -26.16 16.87
CA LYS A 676 -32.34 -26.07 15.56
C LYS A 676 -31.45 -26.58 14.41
N TYR A 677 -30.18 -26.29 14.43
CA TYR A 677 -29.22 -26.63 13.38
C TYR A 677 -28.31 -27.81 13.75
N ASP A 678 -28.59 -28.47 14.88
CA ASP A 678 -27.83 -29.64 15.36
C ASP A 678 -26.32 -29.38 15.33
N LEU A 679 -25.89 -28.25 15.92
CA LEU A 679 -24.47 -27.78 15.83
C LEU A 679 -23.55 -28.57 16.74
N THR A 680 -24.03 -29.09 17.85
CA THR A 680 -23.26 -29.89 18.79
C THR A 680 -24.24 -30.59 19.77
N ASP A 681 -23.83 -31.75 20.29
CA ASP A 681 -24.55 -32.45 21.38
C ASP A 681 -24.21 -31.88 22.76
N ASP A 682 -23.11 -31.08 22.87
CA ASP A 682 -22.71 -30.42 24.09
C ASP A 682 -23.43 -29.06 24.24
N LEU A 683 -24.53 -29.06 24.99
CA LEU A 683 -25.32 -27.85 25.30
C LEU A 683 -24.56 -26.87 26.22
N ASN A 684 -23.50 -27.31 26.93
CA ASN A 684 -22.64 -26.47 27.75
C ASN A 684 -21.50 -25.83 26.96
N TYR A 685 -21.43 -26.02 25.66
CA TYR A 685 -20.42 -25.45 24.79
C TYR A 685 -20.42 -23.92 24.83
N LEU A 686 -21.57 -23.27 24.89
CA LEU A 686 -21.66 -21.81 24.95
C LEU A 686 -21.26 -21.31 26.33
N PRO A 687 -20.37 -20.29 26.40
CA PRO A 687 -19.92 -19.75 27.68
C PRO A 687 -21.08 -19.19 28.50
N THR A 688 -20.96 -19.25 29.81
CA THR A 688 -21.81 -18.52 30.74
C THR A 688 -21.26 -17.14 30.99
N TYR A 689 -22.07 -16.21 31.44
CA TYR A 689 -21.63 -14.85 31.78
C TYR A 689 -20.51 -14.87 32.83
N ASP A 690 -20.69 -15.68 33.88
CA ASP A 690 -19.68 -15.79 34.96
C ASP A 690 -18.38 -16.42 34.47
N SER A 691 -18.43 -17.36 33.51
CA SER A 691 -17.20 -17.87 32.86
C SER A 691 -16.49 -16.82 32.02
N CYS A 692 -17.22 -15.87 31.44
CA CYS A 692 -16.64 -14.74 30.73
C CYS A 692 -15.97 -13.76 31.70
N ILE A 693 -16.56 -13.48 32.88
CA ILE A 693 -15.91 -12.68 33.94
C ILE A 693 -14.60 -13.33 34.38
N GLN A 694 -14.62 -14.64 34.68
CA GLN A 694 -13.42 -15.37 35.08
C GLN A 694 -12.34 -15.33 34.02
N ARG A 695 -12.72 -15.52 32.77
CA ARG A 695 -11.81 -15.44 31.63
C ARG A 695 -11.20 -14.05 31.50
N TYR A 696 -11.98 -12.98 31.61
CA TYR A 696 -11.49 -11.60 31.55
C TYR A 696 -10.46 -11.34 32.64
N LYS A 697 -10.77 -11.71 33.90
CA LYS A 697 -9.87 -11.54 35.04
C LYS A 697 -8.56 -12.32 34.86
N SER A 698 -8.64 -13.60 34.55
CA SER A 698 -7.46 -14.45 34.33
C SER A 698 -6.58 -13.95 33.18
N ASN A 699 -7.22 -13.51 32.06
CA ASN A 699 -6.50 -12.93 30.93
C ASN A 699 -5.80 -11.62 31.32
N SER A 700 -6.48 -10.76 32.07
CA SER A 700 -5.92 -9.50 32.56
C SER A 700 -4.73 -9.72 33.51
N GLU A 701 -4.83 -10.66 34.44
CA GLU A 701 -3.73 -11.02 35.35
C GLU A 701 -2.50 -11.56 34.59
N SER A 702 -2.70 -12.38 33.57
CA SER A 702 -1.62 -12.86 32.71
C SER A 702 -0.91 -11.70 32.01
N ARG A 703 -1.67 -10.78 31.42
CA ARG A 703 -1.13 -9.62 30.70
C ARG A 703 -0.39 -8.64 31.60
N ILE A 704 -0.88 -8.40 32.80
CA ILE A 704 -0.20 -7.57 33.81
C ILE A 704 1.17 -8.17 34.14
N ARG A 705 1.25 -9.48 34.37
CA ARG A 705 2.52 -10.17 34.65
C ARG A 705 3.49 -10.13 33.47
N ASP A 706 2.99 -10.46 32.28
CA ASP A 706 3.80 -10.60 31.07
C ASP A 706 4.42 -9.28 30.62
N LEU A 707 3.74 -8.17 30.87
CA LEU A 707 4.15 -6.84 30.43
C LEU A 707 4.78 -6.00 31.55
N ASN A 708 4.86 -6.56 32.78
CA ASN A 708 5.31 -5.84 33.96
C ASN A 708 4.58 -4.49 34.15
N ILE A 709 3.30 -4.46 33.79
CA ILE A 709 2.44 -3.29 33.95
C ILE A 709 2.14 -3.16 35.42
N ASP A 710 2.48 -2.01 36.04
CA ASP A 710 2.00 -1.71 37.37
C ASP A 710 0.47 -1.61 37.33
N PRO A 711 -0.27 -2.51 37.98
CA PRO A 711 -1.73 -2.54 37.86
C PRO A 711 -2.39 -1.27 38.34
N PHE A 712 -1.72 -0.51 39.25
CA PHE A 712 -2.22 0.74 39.76
C PHE A 712 -1.02 1.59 40.19
N GLY A 713 -0.57 2.52 39.34
CA GLY A 713 0.26 3.61 39.83
C GLY A 713 -0.44 4.20 41.08
N GLN A 714 0.28 4.28 42.15
CA GLN A 714 -0.24 4.44 43.54
C GLN A 714 -1.15 5.66 43.81
N ASP A 715 -1.52 6.48 42.81
CA ASP A 715 -2.17 7.77 43.05
C ASP A 715 -3.44 8.11 42.23
N ASP A 716 -3.90 7.25 41.35
CA ASP A 716 -5.13 7.56 40.62
C ASP A 716 -6.21 6.53 40.96
N SER A 717 -7.06 6.88 41.91
CA SER A 717 -8.21 6.08 42.27
C SER A 717 -9.15 5.88 41.06
N LEU A 718 -9.76 4.70 41.01
CA LEU A 718 -10.86 4.37 40.07
C LEU A 718 -11.94 5.47 40.06
N GLU A 719 -12.12 6.17 41.17
CA GLU A 719 -13.04 7.30 41.32
C GLU A 719 -12.74 8.46 40.37
N ILE A 720 -11.47 8.82 40.14
CA ILE A 720 -11.09 9.90 39.22
C ILE A 720 -11.37 9.50 37.78
N LEU A 721 -11.16 8.22 37.42
CA LEU A 721 -11.47 7.69 36.06
C LEU A 721 -12.97 7.62 35.84
N LEU A 722 -13.77 7.29 36.82
CA LEU A 722 -15.23 7.23 36.78
C LEU A 722 -15.85 8.63 36.72
N ASP A 723 -15.29 9.59 37.48
CA ASP A 723 -15.71 10.99 37.47
C ASP A 723 -15.43 11.64 36.08
N ASN A 724 -14.26 11.39 35.51
CA ASN A 724 -13.97 11.86 34.16
C ASN A 724 -14.89 11.21 33.12
N TYR A 725 -15.21 9.92 33.24
CA TYR A 725 -16.18 9.25 32.37
C TYR A 725 -17.60 9.82 32.52
N SER A 726 -18.01 10.20 33.73
CA SER A 726 -19.33 10.80 34.00
C SER A 726 -19.44 12.26 33.53
N LEU A 727 -18.31 13.00 33.50
CA LEU A 727 -18.27 14.39 33.02
C LEU A 727 -18.26 14.48 31.48
N ASP A 728 -17.70 13.47 30.80
CA ASP A 728 -17.60 13.44 29.33
C ASP A 728 -18.82 12.80 28.63
N ASN A 729 -19.74 12.18 29.38
CA ASN A 729 -21.00 11.59 28.91
C ASN A 729 -22.24 12.36 29.41
#